data_a654046a10060ae487c266bb430938ff
#
_entry.id   a654046a10060ae487c266bb430938ff
#
_cell.length_a   1.000
_cell.length_b   1.000
_cell.length_c   1.000
_cell.angle_alpha   90.00
_cell.angle_beta   90.00
_cell.angle_gamma   90.00
#
_symmetry.space_group_name_H-M   'P 1'
#
loop_
_entity.id
_entity.type
_entity.pdbx_description
1 polymer ?
#
loop_
_entity_poly.entity_id
_entity_poly.type
_entity_poly.pdbx_seq_one_letter_code
_entity_poly.pdbx_strand_id
1 'polypeptide(L)'
;MAKAPSAQAGPSRPNGGRPLKPIHKTVDLLRSNEGAKRKGKGKEKEVLGDGVMGLVDDVKRLPGMIQVEKFAETRALEIHAFQTAIKVAAAQGSTRAFQSLPRHLRRRAASHNPRRVPKRLRSKAAAEIDSGDTISKKHRKIARLRRKGTLRDHLSRTEQFALRQKNKTWLPTHMWHAKRYHMTNLWGYRLPLTPTLKSFRPAYRAGRRKVIGFDTSYYGVIEFEGSREEIISVLGRMSGGRFAGSKYEDGSRVANILLYHFDSFPTNLIGPAEVIWQTPSPDVDQKIRVWLRLHPSIFNETWDTLKITTAQLQQSGSSSIGDLQIRDLRGDINSIDLIGPKSGKVLRRVLRLCRDEKGVKSKFFESLRDLDDPAQLTEGIVVGLKVHDPRLNFPPRLSPKSTDMIEEEILRSNHLQPSPDLAQSTLWDSNVREDLSKAAYTKYQLDARRHLLGLPGTKLRPSSTDDRLPIILFQRSISAPSNPSEGFHGFTILLPPGTWTQYLLSSLVYSGVLFGGLRERAVQYREAGVSSFPEHYGQSCKAGREWEMKKGGKEKETFDRKPPGKRPEFGLIGTEDPWIPDWKKVMSNQSSEESSLNGSGSGAASKPWLLPSPFTSHLTPNLDSMNLLRMLNAFRNQRSLIPLSSEKGRHLFDSALVHVEVNILGRGSPGDMAILCTLPKGERVKWIEAYEKGDQVESGQLSDLHQLGEILPSQDSVTGYTTTGNFSLSRGQGYALGAITLKSYIYLLKTAGPGEEYKGGWEQRVLVRVKNKDGRLSRLAELNLILN
;
A
#
# COMPACT_ATOMS: atom_id res chain seq x y z
N MET A 1 28.95 25.99 57.29
CA MET A 1 28.38 25.51 58.60
C MET A 1 26.90 25.29 58.44
N ALA A 2 26.51 24.07 58.68
CA ALA A 2 25.26 23.52 59.20
C ALA A 2 24.84 22.25 58.47
N LYS A 3 25.04 21.21 59.06
CA LYS A 3 24.67 19.84 59.24
C LYS A 3 23.38 19.37 58.56
N ALA A 4 23.52 18.25 57.91
CA ALA A 4 22.43 17.32 57.62
C ALA A 4 21.91 16.56 58.87
N PRO A 5 20.64 16.19 58.91
CA PRO A 5 20.16 15.18 59.82
C PRO A 5 19.94 13.84 59.12
N SER A 6 20.25 12.86 59.91
CA SER A 6 20.31 11.43 59.76
C SER A 6 19.05 10.72 59.27
N ALA A 7 19.28 9.61 58.60
CA ALA A 7 18.32 8.60 58.22
C ALA A 7 17.66 7.94 59.48
N GLN A 8 16.34 7.91 59.46
CA GLN A 8 15.54 7.02 60.31
C GLN A 8 15.08 5.81 59.50
N ALA A 9 15.36 4.64 60.08
CA ALA A 9 14.95 3.34 59.55
C ALA A 9 13.44 3.16 59.62
N GLY A 10 12.82 2.81 58.53
CA GLY A 10 11.41 2.40 58.46
C GLY A 10 11.23 0.92 58.93
N PRO A 11 10.06 0.56 59.39
CA PRO A 11 9.81 -0.71 60.04
C PRO A 11 9.82 -1.90 59.05
N SER A 12 10.36 -3.02 59.52
CA SER A 12 10.42 -4.33 58.89
C SER A 12 9.05 -4.85 58.45
N ARG A 13 8.98 -5.30 57.22
CA ARG A 13 7.83 -6.00 56.64
C ARG A 13 7.64 -7.36 57.36
N PRO A 14 6.43 -7.73 57.74
CA PRO A 14 6.11 -9.08 58.13
C PRO A 14 6.11 -10.02 56.94
N ASN A 15 6.67 -11.21 57.13
CA ASN A 15 6.65 -12.34 56.19
C ASN A 15 5.20 -12.69 55.84
N GLY A 16 4.72 -12.21 54.68
CA GLY A 16 3.41 -12.56 54.13
C GLY A 16 3.52 -13.85 53.34
N GLY A 17 2.72 -14.84 53.72
CA GLY A 17 2.65 -16.12 53.07
C GLY A 17 2.37 -15.98 51.55
N ARG A 18 2.90 -16.97 50.80
CA ARG A 18 2.69 -17.12 49.34
C ARG A 18 1.20 -16.99 49.03
N PRO A 19 0.80 -16.14 48.09
CA PRO A 19 -0.56 -16.10 47.61
C PRO A 19 -0.91 -17.42 46.93
N LEU A 20 -2.02 -18.03 47.37
CA LEU A 20 -2.60 -19.20 46.73
C LEU A 20 -2.81 -18.92 45.24
N LYS A 21 -2.26 -19.78 44.41
CA LYS A 21 -2.45 -19.75 42.92
C LYS A 21 -3.95 -19.87 42.65
N PRO A 22 -4.55 -19.05 41.85
CA PRO A 22 -5.93 -19.21 41.43
C PRO A 22 -6.08 -20.53 40.67
N ILE A 23 -7.20 -21.17 40.90
CA ILE A 23 -7.60 -22.48 40.40
C ILE A 23 -7.70 -22.41 38.85
N HIS A 24 -6.59 -22.74 38.18
CA HIS A 24 -6.53 -23.01 36.74
C HIS A 24 -6.31 -24.51 36.47
N LYS A 25 -6.68 -25.39 37.40
CA LYS A 25 -6.49 -26.83 37.24
C LYS A 25 -7.33 -27.46 36.12
N THR A 26 -8.47 -26.88 35.78
CA THR A 26 -9.36 -27.43 34.74
C THR A 26 -8.83 -27.22 33.29
N VAL A 27 -8.09 -26.11 33.07
CA VAL A 27 -7.52 -25.83 31.74
C VAL A 27 -6.22 -26.60 31.51
N ASP A 28 -5.45 -26.85 32.57
CA ASP A 28 -4.20 -27.60 32.48
C ASP A 28 -4.41 -29.11 32.32
N LEU A 29 -5.51 -29.67 32.84
CA LEU A 29 -5.89 -31.07 32.61
C LEU A 29 -6.24 -31.38 31.14
N LEU A 30 -6.87 -30.45 30.45
CA LEU A 30 -7.15 -30.58 29.01
C LEU A 30 -5.88 -30.44 28.18
N ARG A 31 -4.93 -29.63 28.62
CA ARG A 31 -3.62 -29.46 27.94
C ARG A 31 -2.65 -30.62 28.18
N SER A 32 -2.69 -31.25 29.35
CA SER A 32 -1.83 -32.38 29.66
C SER A 32 -2.18 -33.63 28.85
N ASN A 33 -3.46 -33.79 28.48
CA ASN A 33 -3.86 -34.90 27.61
C ASN A 33 -3.49 -34.73 26.12
N GLU A 34 -3.37 -33.48 25.63
CA GLU A 34 -2.86 -33.24 24.27
C GLU A 34 -1.33 -33.38 24.19
N GLY A 35 -0.60 -33.12 25.27
CA GLY A 35 0.84 -33.28 25.38
C GLY A 35 1.32 -34.75 25.46
N ALA A 36 0.49 -35.62 26.01
CA ALA A 36 0.82 -37.03 26.18
C ALA A 36 0.76 -37.87 24.89
N LYS A 37 0.08 -37.38 23.85
CA LYS A 37 0.00 -38.03 22.54
C LYS A 37 1.23 -37.84 21.64
N ARG A 38 2.27 -37.12 22.05
CA ARG A 38 3.44 -36.83 21.21
C ARG A 38 4.75 -37.53 21.62
N LYS A 39 4.76 -38.44 22.55
CA LYS A 39 5.94 -39.26 22.88
C LYS A 39 5.59 -40.75 22.91
N GLY A 40 5.59 -41.35 21.77
CA GLY A 40 5.43 -42.78 21.63
C GLY A 40 5.66 -43.21 20.18
N LYS A 41 6.91 -43.20 19.71
CA LYS A 41 7.34 -44.03 18.59
C LYS A 41 7.63 -45.40 19.15
N GLY A 42 6.70 -46.29 19.07
CA GLY A 42 6.85 -47.71 19.31
C GLY A 42 5.76 -48.45 18.56
N LYS A 43 6.21 -49.33 17.69
CA LYS A 43 5.40 -50.25 16.91
C LYS A 43 4.35 -50.95 17.78
N GLU A 44 3.10 -50.89 17.35
CA GLU A 44 2.24 -52.07 17.45
C GLU A 44 1.09 -51.87 16.46
N LYS A 45 0.97 -52.83 15.56
CA LYS A 45 -0.13 -53.07 14.68
C LYS A 45 -1.25 -53.76 15.47
N GLU A 46 -2.44 -53.51 14.98
CA GLU A 46 -3.67 -54.26 15.20
C GLU A 46 -4.62 -53.76 16.29
N VAL A 47 -5.86 -53.70 15.82
CA VAL A 47 -7.14 -53.48 16.49
C VAL A 47 -7.61 -51.99 16.42
N LEU A 48 -7.99 -51.61 15.25
CA LEU A 48 -8.86 -50.45 15.01
C LEU A 48 -9.96 -50.86 14.02
N GLY A 49 -10.80 -51.82 14.44
CA GLY A 49 -11.91 -52.29 13.63
C GLY A 49 -13.28 -52.17 14.29
N ASP A 50 -13.37 -52.32 15.59
CA ASP A 50 -14.69 -52.55 16.21
C ASP A 50 -15.21 -51.43 17.11
N GLY A 51 -14.37 -50.44 17.51
CA GLY A 51 -14.78 -49.42 18.45
C GLY A 51 -15.63 -48.28 17.88
N VAL A 52 -15.53 -48.02 16.56
CA VAL A 52 -16.20 -46.89 15.92
C VAL A 52 -17.59 -47.28 15.39
N MET A 53 -17.77 -48.52 15.01
CA MET A 53 -19.09 -49.04 14.60
C MET A 53 -20.06 -49.18 15.77
N GLY A 54 -19.58 -49.51 16.97
CA GLY A 54 -20.42 -49.59 18.18
C GLY A 54 -21.01 -48.25 18.60
N LEU A 55 -20.28 -47.16 18.46
CA LEU A 55 -20.74 -45.81 18.83
C LEU A 55 -21.82 -45.27 17.88
N VAL A 56 -21.82 -45.69 16.60
CA VAL A 56 -22.82 -45.20 15.61
C VAL A 56 -24.12 -46.02 15.75
N ASP A 57 -24.05 -47.29 16.15
CA ASP A 57 -25.23 -48.11 16.40
C ASP A 57 -25.91 -47.79 17.73
N ASP A 58 -25.17 -47.37 18.76
CA ASP A 58 -25.72 -46.93 20.03
C ASP A 58 -26.46 -45.56 19.88
N VAL A 59 -26.05 -44.69 18.97
CA VAL A 59 -26.79 -43.45 18.67
C VAL A 59 -28.14 -43.72 18.00
N LYS A 60 -28.26 -44.78 17.20
CA LYS A 60 -29.52 -45.20 16.59
C LYS A 60 -30.50 -45.87 17.58
N ARG A 61 -30.04 -46.25 18.76
CA ARG A 61 -30.85 -46.90 19.82
C ARG A 61 -31.18 -45.97 20.98
N LEU A 62 -31.01 -44.64 20.82
CA LEU A 62 -31.43 -43.71 21.87
C LEU A 62 -32.94 -43.84 22.09
N PRO A 63 -33.41 -44.11 23.30
CA PRO A 63 -34.82 -44.24 23.58
C PRO A 63 -35.52 -42.88 23.29
N GLY A 64 -36.68 -42.94 22.63
CA GLY A 64 -37.46 -41.76 22.26
C GLY A 64 -37.93 -40.94 23.46
N MET A 65 -37.84 -41.51 24.67
CA MET A 65 -38.10 -40.80 25.92
C MET A 65 -36.86 -40.82 26.81
N ILE A 66 -36.40 -39.66 27.21
CA ILE A 66 -35.28 -39.49 28.14
C ILE A 66 -35.81 -39.55 29.55
N GLN A 67 -35.30 -40.53 30.35
CA GLN A 67 -35.58 -40.53 31.78
C GLN A 67 -34.78 -39.41 32.46
N VAL A 68 -35.44 -38.34 32.86
CA VAL A 68 -34.83 -37.12 33.39
C VAL A 68 -33.90 -37.39 34.57
N GLU A 69 -34.28 -38.30 35.45
CA GLU A 69 -33.48 -38.62 36.64
C GLU A 69 -32.16 -39.28 36.25
N LYS A 70 -32.15 -40.32 35.38
CA LYS A 70 -30.93 -40.97 34.92
C LYS A 70 -30.05 -40.06 34.09
N PHE A 71 -30.67 -39.21 33.30
CA PHE A 71 -29.94 -38.18 32.53
C PHE A 71 -29.26 -37.15 33.45
N ALA A 72 -29.97 -36.72 34.52
CA ALA A 72 -29.41 -35.80 35.50
C ALA A 72 -28.28 -36.45 36.32
N GLU A 73 -28.44 -37.74 36.73
CA GLU A 73 -27.42 -38.49 37.49
C GLU A 73 -26.13 -38.67 36.69
N THR A 74 -26.24 -39.11 35.44
CA THR A 74 -25.06 -39.29 34.55
C THR A 74 -24.31 -37.98 34.23
N ARG A 75 -25.01 -36.86 34.34
CA ARG A 75 -24.45 -35.52 34.09
C ARG A 75 -24.36 -34.66 35.35
N ALA A 76 -24.51 -35.21 36.52
CA ALA A 76 -24.45 -34.50 37.79
C ALA A 76 -23.15 -33.68 37.95
N LEU A 77 -22.01 -34.22 37.49
CA LEU A 77 -20.74 -33.50 37.49
C LEU A 77 -20.74 -32.27 36.56
N GLU A 78 -21.32 -32.41 35.36
CA GLU A 78 -21.43 -31.31 34.40
C GLU A 78 -22.40 -30.25 34.92
N ILE A 79 -23.54 -30.65 35.44
CA ILE A 79 -24.54 -29.74 36.04
C ILE A 79 -23.92 -28.99 37.24
N HIS A 80 -23.22 -29.68 38.13
CA HIS A 80 -22.50 -29.07 39.22
C HIS A 80 -21.40 -28.12 38.76
N ALA A 81 -20.66 -28.50 37.72
CA ALA A 81 -19.65 -27.62 37.13
C ALA A 81 -20.28 -26.36 36.54
N PHE A 82 -21.43 -26.47 35.84
CA PHE A 82 -22.18 -25.32 35.34
C PHE A 82 -22.73 -24.46 36.44
N GLN A 83 -23.31 -25.03 37.51
CA GLN A 83 -23.79 -24.29 38.64
C GLN A 83 -22.66 -23.56 39.38
N THR A 84 -21.52 -24.21 39.56
CA THR A 84 -20.35 -23.58 40.17
C THR A 84 -19.77 -22.48 39.23
N ALA A 85 -19.74 -22.69 37.92
CA ALA A 85 -19.35 -21.64 36.98
C ALA A 85 -20.31 -20.44 37.01
N ILE A 86 -21.63 -20.66 37.11
CA ILE A 86 -22.63 -19.59 37.22
C ILE A 86 -22.47 -18.86 38.56
N LYS A 87 -22.31 -19.58 39.70
CA LYS A 87 -22.03 -18.98 41.00
C LYS A 87 -20.76 -18.18 41.03
N VAL A 88 -19.66 -18.69 40.41
CA VAL A 88 -18.39 -17.99 40.26
C VAL A 88 -18.56 -16.77 39.34
N ALA A 89 -19.31 -16.88 38.23
CA ALA A 89 -19.60 -15.76 37.36
C ALA A 89 -20.43 -14.67 38.04
N ALA A 90 -21.42 -15.05 38.85
CA ALA A 90 -22.23 -14.13 39.65
C ALA A 90 -21.41 -13.46 40.77
N ALA A 91 -20.54 -14.22 41.44
CA ALA A 91 -19.59 -13.71 42.45
C ALA A 91 -18.45 -12.86 41.88
N GLN A 92 -18.17 -12.98 40.60
CA GLN A 92 -17.16 -12.18 39.87
C GLN A 92 -17.56 -10.70 39.65
N GLY A 93 -18.59 -10.20 40.35
CA GLY A 93 -18.88 -8.77 40.45
C GLY A 93 -17.68 -7.94 40.91
N SER A 94 -16.71 -8.57 41.59
CA SER A 94 -15.47 -7.93 42.08
C SER A 94 -14.31 -7.87 41.05
N THR A 95 -14.40 -8.55 39.90
CA THR A 95 -13.32 -8.50 38.91
C THR A 95 -13.33 -7.18 38.15
N ARG A 96 -12.16 -6.57 38.02
CA ARG A 96 -12.02 -5.31 37.25
C ARG A 96 -12.37 -5.52 35.79
N ALA A 97 -12.93 -4.49 35.14
CA ALA A 97 -13.24 -4.50 33.70
C ALA A 97 -12.04 -4.90 32.83
N PHE A 98 -10.83 -4.56 33.28
CA PHE A 98 -9.56 -4.97 32.66
C PHE A 98 -9.37 -6.50 32.65
N GLN A 99 -9.72 -7.19 33.76
CA GLN A 99 -9.57 -8.64 33.87
C GLN A 99 -10.59 -9.41 33.03
N SER A 100 -11.76 -8.81 32.79
CA SER A 100 -12.83 -9.38 31.97
C SER A 100 -12.56 -9.33 30.48
N LEU A 101 -11.42 -8.77 30.05
CA LEU A 101 -11.06 -8.63 28.64
C LEU A 101 -10.02 -9.68 28.22
N PRO A 102 -10.13 -10.22 27.00
CA PRO A 102 -9.10 -11.07 26.43
C PRO A 102 -7.76 -10.32 26.34
N ARG A 103 -6.64 -11.07 26.43
CA ARG A 103 -5.28 -10.54 26.55
C ARG A 103 -4.96 -9.44 25.52
N HIS A 104 -5.39 -9.58 24.27
CA HIS A 104 -5.15 -8.62 23.20
C HIS A 104 -5.91 -7.29 23.36
N LEU A 105 -6.98 -7.25 24.13
CA LEU A 105 -7.75 -6.02 24.42
C LEU A 105 -7.36 -5.37 25.75
N ARG A 106 -6.64 -6.07 26.65
CA ARG A 106 -6.25 -5.56 27.96
C ARG A 106 -5.44 -4.28 27.89
N ARG A 107 -4.54 -4.17 26.91
CA ARG A 107 -3.72 -2.96 26.72
C ARG A 107 -4.54 -1.70 26.46
N ARG A 108 -5.74 -1.83 25.86
CA ARG A 108 -6.67 -0.70 25.66
C ARG A 108 -7.45 -0.36 26.91
N ALA A 109 -7.72 -1.33 27.76
CA ALA A 109 -8.42 -1.17 29.00
C ALA A 109 -7.55 -0.57 30.11
N ALA A 110 -6.22 -0.72 30.03
CA ALA A 110 -5.26 -0.11 30.94
C ALA A 110 -5.23 1.43 30.86
N SER A 111 -5.82 2.02 29.82
CA SER A 111 -6.03 3.46 29.78
C SER A 111 -7.25 3.81 30.63
N HIS A 112 -7.13 4.78 31.51
CA HIS A 112 -8.21 5.31 32.36
C HIS A 112 -9.37 5.96 31.55
N ASN A 113 -9.71 5.45 30.38
CA ASN A 113 -10.77 5.97 29.54
C ASN A 113 -11.82 4.89 29.24
N PRO A 114 -13.02 4.95 29.86
CA PRO A 114 -14.08 3.96 29.68
C PRO A 114 -14.52 3.78 28.22
N ARG A 115 -14.30 4.80 27.38
CA ARG A 115 -14.68 4.73 25.95
C ARG A 115 -13.81 3.77 25.15
N ARG A 116 -12.64 3.38 25.66
CA ARG A 116 -11.74 2.41 25.00
C ARG A 116 -12.13 0.96 25.25
N VAL A 117 -13.03 0.74 26.18
CA VAL A 117 -13.54 -0.58 26.56
C VAL A 117 -14.81 -0.90 25.75
N PRO A 118 -15.12 -2.17 25.44
CA PRO A 118 -16.37 -2.57 24.80
C PRO A 118 -17.59 -1.98 25.52
N LYS A 119 -18.68 -1.67 24.79
CA LYS A 119 -19.84 -0.95 25.30
C LYS A 119 -20.42 -1.60 26.58
N ARG A 120 -20.47 -2.95 26.61
CA ARG A 120 -20.97 -3.74 27.76
C ARG A 120 -20.17 -3.56 29.04
N LEU A 121 -18.89 -3.22 28.97
CA LEU A 121 -18.02 -3.04 30.14
C LEU A 121 -17.76 -1.58 30.49
N ARG A 122 -18.38 -0.62 29.81
CA ARG A 122 -18.11 0.81 30.02
C ARG A 122 -18.60 1.34 31.35
N SER A 123 -19.79 0.90 31.81
CA SER A 123 -20.34 1.27 33.08
C SER A 123 -19.46 0.77 34.21
N LYS A 124 -19.06 -0.50 34.16
CA LYS A 124 -18.15 -1.12 35.13
C LYS A 124 -16.78 -0.41 35.15
N ALA A 125 -16.19 -0.18 33.98
CA ALA A 125 -14.91 0.54 33.87
C ALA A 125 -15.01 2.00 34.33
N ALA A 126 -16.18 2.64 34.21
CA ALA A 126 -16.39 3.99 34.73
C ALA A 126 -16.50 4.02 36.25
N ALA A 127 -17.09 3.00 36.85
CA ALA A 127 -17.20 2.86 38.30
C ALA A 127 -15.84 2.53 38.98
N GLU A 128 -14.98 1.82 38.26
CA GLU A 128 -13.64 1.43 38.72
C GLU A 128 -12.59 2.58 38.63
N ILE A 129 -12.93 3.68 37.99
CA ILE A 129 -12.04 4.84 37.89
C ILE A 129 -12.20 5.68 39.15
N ASP A 130 -11.13 5.77 39.93
CA ASP A 130 -11.09 6.64 41.09
C ASP A 130 -11.52 8.07 40.75
N SER A 131 -12.43 8.60 41.56
CA SER A 131 -12.98 9.96 41.37
C SER A 131 -12.02 11.08 41.74
N GLY A 132 -10.77 10.74 42.09
CA GLY A 132 -9.71 11.70 42.40
C GLY A 132 -9.58 12.77 41.31
N ASP A 133 -9.62 14.03 41.70
CA ASP A 133 -9.57 15.19 40.78
C ASP A 133 -8.17 15.42 40.24
N THR A 134 -7.79 14.59 39.28
CA THR A 134 -6.57 14.84 38.50
C THR A 134 -6.77 16.05 37.58
N ILE A 135 -5.70 16.83 37.40
CA ILE A 135 -5.63 18.01 36.49
C ILE A 135 -6.28 17.70 35.14
N SER A 136 -6.08 16.49 34.63
CA SER A 136 -6.71 15.97 33.42
C SER A 136 -8.24 15.90 33.46
N LYS A 137 -8.85 15.64 34.63
CA LYS A 137 -10.32 15.66 34.81
C LYS A 137 -10.87 17.08 34.88
N LYS A 138 -10.16 18.00 35.54
CA LYS A 138 -10.52 19.44 35.55
C LYS A 138 -10.51 20.00 34.11
N HIS A 139 -9.48 19.72 33.33
CA HIS A 139 -9.40 20.13 31.93
C HIS A 139 -10.50 19.51 31.06
N ARG A 140 -10.86 18.23 31.29
CA ARG A 140 -11.99 17.58 30.61
C ARG A 140 -13.34 18.14 31.00
N LYS A 141 -13.54 18.48 32.29
CA LYS A 141 -14.76 19.13 32.78
C LYS A 141 -14.92 20.53 32.18
N ILE A 142 -13.85 21.32 32.14
CA ILE A 142 -13.81 22.64 31.49
C ILE A 142 -14.05 22.52 29.97
N ALA A 143 -13.41 21.56 29.28
CA ALA A 143 -13.63 21.32 27.88
C ALA A 143 -15.05 20.83 27.58
N ARG A 144 -15.67 20.08 28.49
CA ARG A 144 -17.06 19.63 28.39
C ARG A 144 -18.06 20.75 28.63
N LEU A 145 -17.77 21.65 29.58
CA LEU A 145 -18.60 22.84 29.87
C LEU A 145 -18.50 23.84 28.69
N ARG A 146 -17.30 24.07 28.13
CA ARG A 146 -17.12 24.87 26.91
C ARG A 146 -17.81 24.26 25.67
N ARG A 147 -18.08 22.96 25.67
CA ARG A 147 -18.80 22.27 24.57
C ARG A 147 -20.32 22.32 24.75
N LYS A 148 -20.83 22.43 26.00
CA LYS A 148 -22.28 22.52 26.29
C LYS A 148 -22.91 23.83 25.84
N GLY A 149 -22.14 24.91 25.78
CA GLY A 149 -22.61 26.21 25.31
C GLY A 149 -22.58 26.43 23.80
N THR A 150 -22.26 25.44 23.02
CA THR A 150 -22.21 25.55 21.53
C THR A 150 -23.30 24.68 20.92
N LEU A 151 -23.92 25.16 19.83
CA LEU A 151 -24.94 24.51 18.98
C LEU A 151 -24.67 23.03 18.62
N ARG A 152 -23.58 22.45 19.08
CA ARG A 152 -23.12 21.10 18.74
C ARG A 152 -23.93 19.94 19.33
N ASP A 153 -24.71 20.18 20.37
CA ASP A 153 -25.48 19.09 21.02
C ASP A 153 -26.71 18.72 20.21
N HIS A 154 -27.16 19.58 19.27
CA HIS A 154 -28.28 19.33 18.36
C HIS A 154 -27.87 18.75 16.99
N LEU A 155 -26.56 18.69 16.72
CA LEU A 155 -26.07 18.22 15.44
C LEU A 155 -26.10 16.69 15.36
N SER A 156 -26.51 16.19 14.22
CA SER A 156 -26.41 14.77 13.89
C SER A 156 -24.95 14.28 14.03
N ARG A 157 -24.77 12.97 14.19
CA ARG A 157 -23.43 12.38 14.30
C ARG A 157 -22.56 12.66 13.06
N THR A 158 -23.18 12.74 11.90
CA THR A 158 -22.56 13.03 10.62
C THR A 158 -22.03 14.45 10.58
N GLU A 159 -22.84 15.42 10.97
CA GLU A 159 -22.45 16.84 11.05
C GLU A 159 -21.32 17.05 12.08
N GLN A 160 -21.41 16.37 13.24
CA GLN A 160 -20.30 16.41 14.20
C GLN A 160 -18.99 15.87 13.64
N PHE A 161 -19.03 14.88 12.75
CA PHE A 161 -17.84 14.38 12.06
C PHE A 161 -17.36 15.36 11.00
N ALA A 162 -18.25 15.99 10.24
CA ALA A 162 -17.91 17.02 9.28
C ALA A 162 -17.18 18.18 9.96
N LEU A 163 -17.71 18.68 11.07
CA LEU A 163 -17.04 19.74 11.86
C LEU A 163 -15.66 19.35 12.42
N ARG A 164 -15.37 18.06 12.59
CA ARG A 164 -14.05 17.58 13.05
C ARG A 164 -13.02 17.43 11.95
N GLN A 165 -13.43 17.41 10.71
CA GLN A 165 -12.53 17.27 9.57
C GLN A 165 -11.70 18.53 9.36
N LYS A 166 -12.27 19.74 9.64
CA LYS A 166 -11.60 21.02 9.44
C LYS A 166 -10.99 21.09 8.02
N ASN A 167 -9.65 21.20 7.96
CA ASN A 167 -8.91 21.28 6.71
C ASN A 167 -8.48 19.91 6.16
N LYS A 168 -9.04 18.82 6.67
CA LYS A 168 -8.60 17.44 6.34
C LYS A 168 -9.79 16.53 6.13
N THR A 169 -9.94 16.08 4.92
CA THR A 169 -11.00 15.17 4.52
C THR A 169 -10.75 13.78 5.10
N TRP A 170 -11.81 13.15 5.62
CA TRP A 170 -11.77 11.77 6.06
C TRP A 170 -12.25 10.84 4.96
N LEU A 171 -11.54 9.75 4.77
CA LEU A 171 -12.01 8.68 3.91
C LEU A 171 -13.26 8.02 4.49
N PRO A 172 -14.11 7.39 3.69
CA PRO A 172 -15.29 6.66 4.17
C PRO A 172 -14.95 5.63 5.26
N THR A 173 -13.77 5.03 5.19
CA THR A 173 -13.27 4.02 6.13
C THR A 173 -12.52 4.61 7.33
N HIS A 174 -12.41 5.95 7.42
CA HIS A 174 -11.61 6.62 8.46
C HIS A 174 -11.87 6.12 9.88
N MET A 175 -13.14 5.94 10.24
CA MET A 175 -13.52 5.52 11.60
C MET A 175 -13.02 4.11 11.94
N TRP A 176 -12.88 3.25 10.94
CA TRP A 176 -12.30 1.92 11.10
C TRP A 176 -10.79 1.99 11.24
N HIS A 177 -10.13 2.77 10.37
CA HIS A 177 -8.68 2.94 10.36
C HIS A 177 -8.16 3.67 11.61
N ALA A 178 -8.81 4.75 12.04
CA ALA A 178 -8.38 5.54 13.20
C ALA A 178 -8.30 4.75 14.52
N LYS A 179 -8.98 3.60 14.59
CA LYS A 179 -8.94 2.71 15.76
C LYS A 179 -7.78 1.71 15.71
N ARG A 180 -7.19 1.49 14.55
CA ARG A 180 -6.25 0.38 14.28
C ARG A 180 -4.91 0.82 13.73
N TYR A 181 -4.81 2.06 13.24
CA TYR A 181 -3.65 2.60 12.55
C TYR A 181 -3.11 3.84 13.21
N HIS A 182 -1.83 4.09 13.03
CA HIS A 182 -1.24 5.41 13.18
C HIS A 182 -1.67 6.24 11.98
N MET A 183 -2.34 7.38 12.23
CA MET A 183 -2.88 8.24 11.19
C MET A 183 -1.94 9.41 10.91
N THR A 184 -1.80 9.76 9.65
CA THR A 184 -1.03 10.92 9.20
C THR A 184 -1.91 11.88 8.40
N ASN A 185 -1.48 13.14 8.29
CA ASN A 185 -2.13 14.14 7.46
C ASN A 185 -1.26 14.38 6.24
N LEU A 186 -1.77 13.99 5.08
CA LEU A 186 -1.09 14.15 3.79
C LEU A 186 -2.12 14.55 2.73
N TRP A 187 -1.72 15.40 1.81
CA TRP A 187 -2.49 15.79 0.61
C TRP A 187 -3.93 16.21 0.90
N GLY A 188 -4.16 16.92 1.99
CA GLY A 188 -5.52 17.31 2.41
C GLY A 188 -6.37 16.21 3.06
N TYR A 189 -5.85 14.99 3.19
CA TYR A 189 -6.57 13.85 3.78
C TYR A 189 -5.94 13.39 5.09
N ARG A 190 -6.74 12.69 5.89
CA ARG A 190 -6.32 11.98 7.11
C ARG A 190 -6.16 10.49 6.82
N LEU A 191 -4.95 10.05 6.47
CA LEU A 191 -4.66 8.71 5.94
C LEU A 191 -4.06 7.75 6.98
N PRO A 192 -4.28 6.43 6.85
CA PRO A 192 -3.61 5.41 7.65
C PRO A 192 -2.15 5.27 7.20
N LEU A 193 -1.21 5.49 8.12
CA LEU A 193 0.22 5.38 7.83
C LEU A 193 0.72 3.94 7.96
N THR A 194 0.48 3.32 9.13
CA THR A 194 0.90 1.96 9.44
C THR A 194 0.00 1.39 10.54
N PRO A 195 -0.28 0.08 10.58
CA PRO A 195 -1.02 -0.55 11.64
C PRO A 195 -0.37 -0.37 13.01
N THR A 196 -1.16 -0.34 14.08
CA THR A 196 -0.65 -0.28 15.45
C THR A 196 0.00 -1.59 15.91
N LEU A 197 -0.30 -2.70 15.23
CA LEU A 197 0.32 -4.02 15.42
C LEU A 197 1.53 -4.15 14.49
N LYS A 198 2.51 -4.97 14.87
CA LYS A 198 3.64 -5.30 13.98
C LYS A 198 3.13 -6.01 12.74
N SER A 199 3.22 -5.37 11.59
CA SER A 199 2.59 -5.80 10.35
C SER A 199 3.57 -6.08 9.19
N PHE A 200 4.86 -5.72 9.32
CA PHE A 200 5.82 -5.79 8.21
C PHE A 200 5.82 -7.16 7.49
N ARG A 201 6.19 -8.23 8.20
CA ARG A 201 6.18 -9.59 7.62
C ARG A 201 4.76 -10.09 7.29
N PRO A 202 3.73 -9.90 8.16
CA PRO A 202 2.36 -10.27 7.82
C PRO A 202 1.82 -9.58 6.57
N ALA A 203 2.11 -8.28 6.37
CA ALA A 203 1.69 -7.53 5.20
C ALA A 203 2.34 -8.05 3.91
N TYR A 204 3.66 -8.29 3.96
CA TYR A 204 4.38 -8.90 2.85
C TYR A 204 3.81 -10.29 2.48
N ARG A 205 3.62 -11.17 3.48
CA ARG A 205 3.03 -12.49 3.25
C ARG A 205 1.60 -12.42 2.71
N ALA A 206 0.83 -11.41 3.15
CA ALA A 206 -0.52 -11.21 2.64
C ALA A 206 -0.49 -10.83 1.15
N GLY A 207 0.38 -9.92 0.73
CA GLY A 207 0.54 -9.55 -0.67
C GLY A 207 1.04 -10.71 -1.56
N ARG A 208 1.93 -11.57 -1.05
CA ARG A 208 2.55 -12.67 -1.82
C ARG A 208 1.75 -13.97 -1.83
N ARG A 209 0.96 -14.27 -0.80
CA ARG A 209 0.32 -15.59 -0.63
C ARG A 209 -1.18 -15.53 -0.33
N LYS A 210 -1.69 -14.33 0.01
CA LYS A 210 -3.10 -14.13 0.38
C LYS A 210 -3.63 -12.88 -0.33
N VAL A 211 -4.19 -11.94 0.45
CA VAL A 211 -4.65 -10.64 -0.05
C VAL A 211 -4.38 -9.56 0.99
N ILE A 212 -3.89 -8.42 0.53
CA ILE A 212 -3.82 -7.19 1.30
C ILE A 212 -4.66 -6.12 0.60
N GLY A 213 -5.46 -5.38 1.36
CA GLY A 213 -6.30 -4.31 0.87
C GLY A 213 -5.76 -2.93 1.26
N PHE A 214 -5.97 -1.94 0.42
CA PHE A 214 -5.69 -0.54 0.68
C PHE A 214 -6.91 0.30 0.31
N ASP A 215 -7.31 1.20 1.18
CA ASP A 215 -8.30 2.22 0.83
C ASP A 215 -7.59 3.32 0.04
N THR A 216 -7.92 3.40 -1.23
CA THR A 216 -7.38 4.36 -2.19
C THR A 216 -8.39 5.44 -2.59
N SER A 217 -9.48 5.60 -1.82
CA SER A 217 -10.52 6.62 -2.06
C SER A 217 -10.00 8.06 -2.00
N TYR A 218 -8.73 8.27 -1.64
CA TYR A 218 -8.07 9.56 -1.71
C TYR A 218 -7.51 9.93 -3.09
N TYR A 219 -7.52 8.99 -4.05
CA TYR A 219 -7.22 9.31 -5.44
C TYR A 219 -8.35 10.16 -6.02
N GLY A 220 -7.98 11.22 -6.73
CA GLY A 220 -8.93 12.06 -7.44
C GLY A 220 -9.19 11.52 -8.84
N VAL A 221 -10.37 11.77 -9.35
CA VAL A 221 -10.74 11.48 -10.74
C VAL A 221 -11.16 12.76 -11.41
N ILE A 222 -10.66 12.99 -12.63
CA ILE A 222 -11.12 14.06 -13.53
C ILE A 222 -11.86 13.39 -14.66
N GLU A 223 -13.08 13.84 -14.95
CA GLU A 223 -13.91 13.36 -16.06
C GLU A 223 -13.79 14.33 -17.23
N PHE A 224 -13.51 13.79 -18.39
CA PHE A 224 -13.61 14.47 -19.68
C PHE A 224 -14.86 13.98 -20.39
N GLU A 225 -15.66 14.90 -20.93
CA GLU A 225 -16.83 14.60 -21.74
C GLU A 225 -16.79 15.45 -23.00
N GLY A 226 -16.61 14.83 -24.15
CA GLY A 226 -16.45 15.52 -25.43
C GLY A 226 -16.24 14.56 -26.60
N SER A 227 -15.79 15.10 -27.72
CA SER A 227 -15.44 14.28 -28.88
C SER A 227 -14.10 13.54 -28.62
N ARG A 228 -13.90 12.43 -29.32
CA ARG A 228 -12.65 11.66 -29.25
C ARG A 228 -11.42 12.53 -29.57
N GLU A 229 -11.53 13.34 -30.58
CA GLU A 229 -10.42 14.16 -31.09
C GLU A 229 -10.02 15.26 -30.11
N GLU A 230 -11.00 15.90 -29.48
CA GLU A 230 -10.76 16.89 -28.43
C GLU A 230 -10.00 16.30 -27.26
N ILE A 231 -10.45 15.15 -26.75
CA ILE A 231 -9.83 14.47 -25.62
C ILE A 231 -8.39 14.06 -25.95
N ILE A 232 -8.17 13.47 -27.13
CA ILE A 232 -6.83 13.08 -27.60
C ILE A 232 -5.93 14.30 -27.80
N SER A 233 -6.46 15.40 -28.34
CA SER A 233 -5.70 16.63 -28.54
C SER A 233 -5.22 17.20 -27.20
N VAL A 234 -6.08 17.31 -26.18
CA VAL A 234 -5.72 17.85 -24.87
C VAL A 234 -4.75 16.92 -24.14
N LEU A 235 -5.08 15.64 -23.98
CA LEU A 235 -4.23 14.70 -23.26
C LEU A 235 -2.93 14.39 -24.01
N GLY A 236 -2.94 14.43 -25.34
CA GLY A 236 -1.73 14.18 -26.15
C GLY A 236 -0.61 15.18 -25.90
N ARG A 237 -0.97 16.46 -25.69
CA ARG A 237 -0.02 17.52 -25.36
C ARG A 237 0.62 17.39 -23.98
N MET A 238 -0.06 16.68 -23.08
CA MET A 238 0.39 16.50 -21.70
C MET A 238 0.92 15.10 -21.41
N SER A 239 0.74 14.11 -22.27
CA SER A 239 1.00 12.72 -21.94
C SER A 239 2.38 12.24 -22.39
N GLY A 240 3.07 11.49 -21.52
CA GLY A 240 4.31 10.77 -21.82
C GLY A 240 4.11 9.28 -22.17
N GLY A 241 2.87 8.77 -22.28
CA GLY A 241 2.55 7.38 -22.57
C GLY A 241 1.48 7.23 -23.66
N ARG A 242 1.21 6.01 -24.10
CA ARG A 242 0.08 5.71 -24.98
C ARG A 242 -1.19 5.55 -24.15
N PHE A 243 -2.22 6.31 -24.43
CA PHE A 243 -3.53 6.28 -23.78
C PHE A 243 -4.69 6.17 -24.76
N ALA A 244 -4.42 6.29 -26.06
CA ALA A 244 -5.37 6.21 -27.15
C ALA A 244 -5.01 5.06 -28.10
N GLY A 245 -5.94 4.71 -28.97
CA GLY A 245 -5.87 3.61 -29.92
C GLY A 245 -6.82 2.45 -29.56
N SER A 246 -7.06 1.54 -30.49
CA SER A 246 -8.04 0.44 -30.35
C SER A 246 -7.88 -0.37 -29.07
N LYS A 247 -6.68 -0.43 -28.52
CA LYS A 247 -6.39 -1.17 -27.26
C LYS A 247 -7.04 -0.55 -26.02
N TYR A 248 -7.29 0.76 -26.01
CA TYR A 248 -7.75 1.49 -24.82
C TYR A 248 -9.11 2.17 -25.03
N GLU A 249 -9.36 2.66 -26.24
CA GLU A 249 -10.55 3.46 -26.57
C GLU A 249 -11.85 2.65 -26.55
N ASP A 250 -11.76 1.34 -26.67
CA ASP A 250 -12.89 0.41 -26.48
C ASP A 250 -13.33 0.28 -25.01
N GLY A 251 -12.59 0.91 -24.09
CA GLY A 251 -12.84 0.88 -22.64
C GLY A 251 -12.41 -0.41 -21.97
N SER A 252 -11.87 -1.38 -22.71
CA SER A 252 -11.54 -2.71 -22.15
C SER A 252 -10.27 -2.74 -21.31
N ARG A 253 -9.43 -1.70 -21.38
CA ARG A 253 -8.16 -1.62 -20.65
C ARG A 253 -7.87 -0.22 -20.11
N VAL A 254 -7.20 -0.19 -18.95
CA VAL A 254 -6.66 1.04 -18.37
C VAL A 254 -5.28 1.34 -18.97
N ALA A 255 -5.06 2.59 -19.35
CA ALA A 255 -3.74 3.06 -19.76
C ALA A 255 -3.03 3.75 -18.59
N ASN A 256 -1.77 3.36 -18.32
CA ASN A 256 -0.90 4.02 -17.37
C ASN A 256 0.00 5.00 -18.11
N ILE A 257 -0.03 6.28 -17.74
CA ILE A 257 0.75 7.34 -18.40
C ILE A 257 1.46 8.22 -17.38
N LEU A 258 2.48 8.91 -17.85
CA LEU A 258 3.09 10.03 -17.13
C LEU A 258 2.54 11.35 -17.70
N LEU A 259 2.15 12.27 -16.84
CA LEU A 259 1.67 13.59 -17.21
C LEU A 259 2.79 14.63 -17.09
N TYR A 260 2.82 15.53 -18.04
CA TYR A 260 3.73 16.66 -18.13
C TYR A 260 2.97 17.97 -18.27
N HIS A 261 3.62 19.07 -17.99
CA HIS A 261 3.07 20.37 -18.34
C HIS A 261 2.94 20.50 -19.88
N PHE A 262 2.09 21.40 -20.32
CA PHE A 262 1.81 21.62 -21.74
C PHE A 262 3.10 21.68 -22.58
N ASP A 263 3.19 20.87 -23.60
CA ASP A 263 4.28 20.75 -24.59
C ASP A 263 5.70 20.55 -24.02
N SER A 264 5.82 20.29 -22.73
CA SER A 264 7.13 20.27 -22.02
C SER A 264 7.79 18.89 -21.96
N PHE A 265 7.17 17.83 -22.48
CA PHE A 265 7.78 16.50 -22.50
C PHE A 265 9.21 16.54 -23.12
N PRO A 266 10.23 15.92 -22.51
CA PRO A 266 10.23 15.01 -21.35
C PRO A 266 10.50 15.69 -20.00
N THR A 267 10.65 17.01 -19.99
CA THR A 267 10.87 17.80 -18.77
C THR A 267 9.57 18.20 -18.09
N ASN A 268 9.65 18.81 -16.90
CA ASN A 268 8.49 19.28 -16.14
C ASN A 268 7.40 18.21 -15.95
N LEU A 269 7.82 17.06 -15.45
CA LEU A 269 6.94 15.98 -15.07
C LEU A 269 5.98 16.44 -13.96
N ILE A 270 4.68 16.15 -14.12
CA ILE A 270 3.65 16.32 -13.09
C ILE A 270 3.57 15.03 -12.26
N GLY A 271 3.37 13.88 -12.91
CA GLY A 271 3.33 12.58 -12.26
C GLY A 271 2.52 11.52 -13.01
N PRO A 272 2.38 10.31 -12.42
CA PRO A 272 1.65 9.20 -13.05
C PRO A 272 0.14 9.38 -12.95
N ALA A 273 -0.55 8.91 -13.99
CA ALA A 273 -2.00 8.90 -14.12
C ALA A 273 -2.50 7.60 -14.76
N GLU A 274 -3.72 7.23 -14.43
CA GLU A 274 -4.46 6.11 -15.02
C GLU A 274 -5.59 6.68 -15.87
N VAL A 275 -5.63 6.32 -17.16
CA VAL A 275 -6.68 6.75 -18.11
C VAL A 275 -7.62 5.58 -18.34
N ILE A 276 -8.90 5.81 -18.15
CA ILE A 276 -9.96 4.83 -18.34
C ILE A 276 -10.95 5.43 -19.32
N TRP A 277 -11.15 4.76 -20.44
CA TRP A 277 -12.15 5.15 -21.45
C TRP A 277 -13.48 4.50 -21.11
N GLN A 278 -14.58 5.23 -21.37
CA GLN A 278 -15.91 4.65 -21.37
C GLN A 278 -16.06 3.78 -22.60
N THR A 279 -16.68 2.62 -22.45
CA THR A 279 -17.06 1.78 -23.58
C THR A 279 -17.98 2.56 -24.52
N PRO A 280 -17.70 2.60 -25.83
CA PRO A 280 -18.55 3.28 -26.80
C PRO A 280 -20.00 2.76 -26.75
N SER A 281 -20.96 3.65 -26.76
CA SER A 281 -22.37 3.30 -26.95
C SER A 281 -22.66 3.11 -28.44
N PRO A 282 -23.61 2.25 -28.81
CA PRO A 282 -24.05 2.11 -30.21
C PRO A 282 -24.71 3.39 -30.79
N ASP A 283 -25.14 4.32 -29.93
CA ASP A 283 -25.69 5.61 -30.37
C ASP A 283 -24.57 6.55 -30.84
N VAL A 284 -24.59 6.88 -32.12
CA VAL A 284 -23.51 7.57 -32.85
C VAL A 284 -23.26 9.01 -32.36
N ASP A 285 -24.21 9.64 -31.68
CA ASP A 285 -24.14 11.06 -31.25
C ASP A 285 -23.73 11.23 -29.76
N GLN A 286 -23.38 10.16 -29.06
CA GLN A 286 -23.09 10.25 -27.64
C GLN A 286 -21.66 10.74 -27.42
N LYS A 287 -21.48 11.83 -26.65
CA LYS A 287 -20.18 12.32 -26.20
C LYS A 287 -19.45 11.22 -25.43
N ILE A 288 -18.16 11.04 -25.72
CA ILE A 288 -17.32 10.04 -25.06
C ILE A 288 -16.88 10.58 -23.70
N ARG A 289 -16.86 9.70 -22.69
CA ARG A 289 -16.32 10.02 -21.37
C ARG A 289 -15.00 9.29 -21.12
N VAL A 290 -14.08 10.02 -20.52
CA VAL A 290 -12.77 9.49 -20.10
C VAL A 290 -12.50 9.92 -18.67
N TRP A 291 -12.08 8.98 -17.84
CA TRP A 291 -11.64 9.26 -16.48
C TRP A 291 -10.13 9.26 -16.39
N LEU A 292 -9.59 10.33 -15.84
CA LEU A 292 -8.19 10.47 -15.47
C LEU A 292 -8.05 10.35 -13.97
N ARG A 293 -7.58 9.19 -13.51
CA ARG A 293 -7.39 8.91 -12.08
C ARG A 293 -5.98 9.29 -11.65
N LEU A 294 -5.89 10.14 -10.62
CA LEU A 294 -4.69 10.84 -10.22
C LEU A 294 -4.38 10.65 -8.74
N HIS A 295 -3.08 10.65 -8.42
CA HIS A 295 -2.66 10.77 -7.04
C HIS A 295 -3.00 12.19 -6.49
N PRO A 296 -3.50 12.34 -5.24
CA PRO A 296 -3.99 13.63 -4.72
C PRO A 296 -2.92 14.74 -4.66
N SER A 297 -1.63 14.39 -4.62
CA SER A 297 -0.55 15.38 -4.60
C SER A 297 -0.39 16.15 -5.90
N ILE A 298 -0.85 15.59 -7.02
CA ILE A 298 -0.73 16.22 -8.35
C ILE A 298 -2.07 16.72 -8.89
N PHE A 299 -3.17 16.44 -8.22
CA PHE A 299 -4.50 16.74 -8.73
C PHE A 299 -4.69 18.22 -9.10
N ASN A 300 -4.36 19.13 -8.19
CA ASN A 300 -4.54 20.56 -8.45
C ASN A 300 -3.60 21.06 -9.54
N GLU A 301 -2.34 20.61 -9.55
CA GLU A 301 -1.38 20.95 -10.61
C GLU A 301 -1.84 20.47 -11.98
N THR A 302 -2.35 19.24 -12.07
CA THR A 302 -2.95 18.71 -13.30
C THR A 302 -4.18 19.49 -13.71
N TRP A 303 -5.05 19.83 -12.76
CA TRP A 303 -6.27 20.61 -13.03
C TRP A 303 -5.96 21.99 -13.60
N ASP A 304 -4.98 22.69 -13.01
CA ASP A 304 -4.55 24.01 -13.49
C ASP A 304 -3.87 23.91 -14.87
N THR A 305 -3.04 22.88 -15.08
CA THR A 305 -2.40 22.65 -16.38
C THR A 305 -3.43 22.31 -17.46
N LEU A 306 -4.46 21.54 -17.15
CA LEU A 306 -5.55 21.25 -18.08
C LEU A 306 -6.28 22.52 -18.53
N LYS A 307 -6.58 23.44 -17.61
CA LYS A 307 -7.19 24.73 -17.98
C LYS A 307 -6.28 25.55 -18.90
N ILE A 308 -4.99 25.58 -18.62
CA ILE A 308 -4.01 26.27 -19.49
C ILE A 308 -3.97 25.60 -20.87
N THR A 309 -3.92 24.28 -20.91
CA THR A 309 -3.86 23.50 -22.16
C THR A 309 -5.11 23.74 -23.01
N THR A 310 -6.29 23.69 -22.42
CA THR A 310 -7.54 23.95 -23.16
C THR A 310 -7.61 25.38 -23.69
N ALA A 311 -7.21 26.36 -22.88
CA ALA A 311 -7.19 27.77 -23.32
C ALA A 311 -6.20 28.01 -24.48
N GLN A 312 -5.02 27.41 -24.42
CA GLN A 312 -4.00 27.53 -25.48
C GLN A 312 -4.43 26.84 -26.78
N LEU A 313 -5.07 25.69 -26.70
CA LEU A 313 -5.59 24.99 -27.87
C LEU A 313 -6.75 25.74 -28.50
N GLN A 314 -7.63 26.37 -27.72
CA GLN A 314 -8.69 27.26 -28.23
C GLN A 314 -8.12 28.48 -28.96
N GLN A 315 -7.06 29.10 -28.44
CA GLN A 315 -6.37 30.24 -29.07
C GLN A 315 -5.65 29.87 -30.39
N SER A 316 -5.16 28.63 -30.48
CA SER A 316 -4.44 28.16 -31.68
C SER A 316 -5.35 27.82 -32.86
N GLY A 317 -6.66 28.16 -32.81
CA GLY A 317 -7.60 28.02 -33.92
C GLY A 317 -8.06 26.57 -34.19
N SER A 318 -7.86 25.68 -33.27
CA SER A 318 -8.45 24.35 -33.29
C SER A 318 -9.95 24.48 -33.03
N SER A 319 -10.74 24.71 -34.07
CA SER A 319 -12.19 24.94 -34.01
C SER A 319 -13.02 23.79 -33.39
N SER A 320 -12.36 22.71 -33.05
CA SER A 320 -12.99 21.50 -32.51
C SER A 320 -13.07 21.42 -30.99
N ILE A 321 -12.54 22.39 -30.19
CA ILE A 321 -12.47 22.28 -28.72
C ILE A 321 -13.60 23.06 -28.00
N GLY A 322 -14.69 23.36 -28.69
CA GLY A 322 -15.80 24.16 -28.16
C GLY A 322 -16.67 23.45 -27.13
N ASP A 323 -16.72 22.13 -27.14
CA ASP A 323 -17.70 21.31 -26.42
C ASP A 323 -17.11 20.40 -25.33
N LEU A 324 -15.81 20.44 -25.14
CA LEU A 324 -15.13 19.60 -24.13
C LEU A 324 -15.48 20.08 -22.71
N GLN A 325 -16.14 19.22 -21.96
CA GLN A 325 -16.42 19.45 -20.54
C GLN A 325 -15.42 18.69 -19.68
N ILE A 326 -14.87 19.40 -18.69
CA ILE A 326 -13.94 18.80 -17.70
C ILE A 326 -14.58 18.94 -16.31
N ARG A 327 -14.77 17.83 -15.61
CA ARG A 327 -15.41 17.79 -14.29
C ARG A 327 -14.49 17.19 -13.24
N ASP A 328 -14.56 17.74 -12.04
CA ASP A 328 -13.87 17.21 -10.85
C ASP A 328 -14.78 16.22 -10.13
N LEU A 329 -14.40 14.95 -10.11
CA LEU A 329 -15.14 13.86 -9.45
C LEU A 329 -14.50 13.44 -8.10
N ARG A 330 -13.75 14.33 -7.44
CA ARG A 330 -13.22 14.03 -6.10
C ARG A 330 -14.35 13.85 -5.09
N GLY A 331 -14.44 12.65 -4.52
CA GLY A 331 -15.51 12.28 -3.58
C GLY A 331 -16.69 11.55 -4.22
N ASP A 332 -16.84 11.62 -5.54
CA ASP A 332 -17.92 10.93 -6.28
C ASP A 332 -17.53 9.49 -6.64
N ILE A 333 -16.24 9.19 -6.64
CA ILE A 333 -15.73 7.85 -6.89
C ILE A 333 -14.80 7.46 -5.75
N ASN A 334 -15.13 6.36 -5.10
CA ASN A 334 -14.28 5.74 -4.08
C ASN A 334 -13.52 4.55 -4.69
N SER A 335 -12.41 4.17 -4.06
CA SER A 335 -11.66 3.01 -4.54
C SER A 335 -11.00 2.20 -3.44
N ILE A 336 -10.86 0.90 -3.68
CA ILE A 336 -10.10 -0.05 -2.86
C ILE A 336 -9.17 -0.85 -3.76
N ASP A 337 -7.89 -0.90 -3.44
CA ASP A 337 -6.95 -1.82 -4.07
C ASP A 337 -6.90 -3.12 -3.27
N LEU A 338 -7.03 -4.27 -3.93
CA LEU A 338 -6.87 -5.61 -3.37
C LEU A 338 -5.70 -6.29 -4.08
N ILE A 339 -4.59 -6.43 -3.38
CA ILE A 339 -3.34 -6.95 -3.95
C ILE A 339 -3.04 -8.33 -3.37
N GLY A 340 -2.75 -9.28 -4.22
CA GLY A 340 -2.34 -10.63 -3.88
C GLY A 340 -3.06 -11.72 -4.68
N PRO A 341 -2.47 -12.94 -4.75
CA PRO A 341 -2.92 -14.00 -5.64
C PRO A 341 -4.36 -14.46 -5.38
N LYS A 342 -4.84 -14.38 -4.15
CA LYS A 342 -6.20 -14.81 -3.79
C LYS A 342 -7.25 -13.70 -3.92
N SER A 343 -6.95 -12.57 -4.57
CA SER A 343 -7.87 -11.44 -4.68
C SER A 343 -9.13 -11.78 -5.48
N GLY A 344 -9.03 -12.56 -6.57
CA GLY A 344 -10.18 -13.07 -7.32
C GLY A 344 -11.11 -13.93 -6.44
N LYS A 345 -10.54 -14.88 -5.71
CA LYS A 345 -11.30 -15.74 -4.77
C LYS A 345 -12.01 -14.95 -3.67
N VAL A 346 -11.38 -13.88 -3.18
CA VAL A 346 -11.98 -12.99 -2.17
C VAL A 346 -13.11 -12.17 -2.78
N LEU A 347 -12.93 -11.61 -3.97
CA LEU A 347 -13.99 -10.86 -4.67
C LEU A 347 -15.21 -11.74 -4.90
N ARG A 348 -15.02 -12.96 -5.41
CA ARG A 348 -16.11 -13.92 -5.62
C ARG A 348 -16.84 -14.30 -4.33
N ARG A 349 -16.14 -14.32 -3.19
CA ARG A 349 -16.72 -14.61 -1.86
C ARG A 349 -17.53 -13.43 -1.31
N VAL A 350 -17.05 -12.21 -1.51
CA VAL A 350 -17.61 -10.98 -0.89
C VAL A 350 -18.74 -10.40 -1.73
N LEU A 351 -18.56 -10.34 -3.04
CA LEU A 351 -19.52 -9.77 -3.97
C LEU A 351 -20.60 -10.80 -4.33
N ARG A 352 -21.78 -10.30 -4.64
CA ARG A 352 -22.90 -11.08 -5.17
C ARG A 352 -23.44 -10.38 -6.38
N LEU A 353 -23.29 -11.01 -7.54
CA LEU A 353 -23.74 -10.46 -8.81
C LEU A 353 -25.27 -10.34 -8.85
N CYS A 354 -25.78 -9.28 -9.44
CA CYS A 354 -27.20 -9.12 -9.69
C CYS A 354 -27.65 -10.11 -10.78
N ARG A 355 -28.91 -10.54 -10.71
CA ARG A 355 -29.46 -11.52 -11.67
C ARG A 355 -29.57 -11.00 -13.09
N ASP A 356 -29.57 -9.69 -13.23
CA ASP A 356 -29.66 -8.99 -14.52
C ASP A 356 -28.33 -9.09 -15.31
N GLU A 357 -27.22 -9.31 -14.61
CA GLU A 357 -25.89 -9.48 -15.19
C GLU A 357 -25.71 -10.91 -15.71
N LYS A 358 -25.90 -11.08 -17.00
CA LYS A 358 -25.80 -12.37 -17.70
C LYS A 358 -24.64 -12.34 -18.70
N GLY A 359 -24.42 -13.45 -19.42
CA GLY A 359 -23.43 -13.52 -20.49
C GLY A 359 -21.98 -13.47 -20.01
N VAL A 360 -21.14 -12.68 -20.67
CA VAL A 360 -19.69 -12.63 -20.46
C VAL A 360 -19.34 -12.20 -19.03
N LYS A 361 -20.04 -11.24 -18.45
CA LYS A 361 -19.80 -10.73 -17.09
C LYS A 361 -20.03 -11.80 -16.03
N SER A 362 -21.13 -12.56 -16.15
CA SER A 362 -21.40 -13.65 -15.21
C SER A 362 -20.32 -14.72 -15.29
N LYS A 363 -19.91 -15.11 -16.49
CA LYS A 363 -18.87 -16.12 -16.72
C LYS A 363 -17.51 -15.64 -16.18
N PHE A 364 -17.13 -14.39 -16.46
CA PHE A 364 -15.91 -13.79 -15.87
C PHE A 364 -15.95 -13.80 -14.33
N PHE A 365 -17.10 -13.42 -13.75
CA PHE A 365 -17.24 -13.39 -12.30
C PHE A 365 -17.13 -14.78 -11.67
N GLU A 366 -17.63 -15.83 -12.32
CA GLU A 366 -17.47 -17.20 -11.87
C GLU A 366 -16.01 -17.67 -12.01
N SER A 367 -15.31 -17.31 -13.10
CA SER A 367 -13.90 -17.66 -13.30
C SER A 367 -12.95 -17.08 -12.26
N LEU A 368 -13.32 -15.96 -11.60
CA LEU A 368 -12.55 -15.41 -10.47
C LEU A 368 -12.36 -16.40 -9.32
N ARG A 369 -13.18 -17.43 -9.23
CA ARG A 369 -13.07 -18.47 -8.22
C ARG A 369 -11.85 -19.36 -8.43
N ASP A 370 -11.59 -19.69 -9.69
CA ASP A 370 -10.56 -20.64 -10.07
C ASP A 370 -9.24 -19.95 -10.44
N LEU A 371 -9.27 -18.61 -10.56
CA LEU A 371 -8.10 -17.79 -10.78
C LEU A 371 -7.12 -17.91 -9.61
N ASP A 372 -5.93 -18.41 -9.88
CA ASP A 372 -4.88 -18.58 -8.87
C ASP A 372 -4.13 -17.27 -8.61
N ASP A 373 -3.83 -16.52 -9.64
CA ASP A 373 -3.19 -15.20 -9.55
C ASP A 373 -3.76 -14.24 -10.60
N PRO A 374 -4.11 -13.00 -10.25
CA PRO A 374 -4.50 -11.97 -11.22
C PRO A 374 -3.45 -11.64 -12.28
N ALA A 375 -2.21 -12.06 -12.11
CA ALA A 375 -1.17 -11.99 -13.13
C ALA A 375 -1.51 -12.75 -14.42
N GLN A 376 -2.40 -13.76 -14.33
CA GLN A 376 -2.87 -14.54 -15.47
C GLN A 376 -3.82 -13.73 -16.38
N LEU A 377 -4.38 -12.62 -15.86
CA LEU A 377 -5.23 -11.73 -16.64
C LEU A 377 -4.37 -10.74 -17.43
N THR A 378 -4.92 -10.29 -18.52
CA THR A 378 -4.33 -9.19 -19.27
C THR A 378 -4.19 -7.95 -18.40
N GLU A 379 -3.01 -7.33 -18.43
CA GLU A 379 -2.75 -6.14 -17.64
C GLU A 379 -3.73 -5.01 -17.97
N GLY A 380 -4.28 -4.43 -16.93
CA GLY A 380 -5.22 -3.33 -17.02
C GLY A 380 -6.63 -3.69 -17.50
N ILE A 381 -6.99 -4.98 -17.65
CA ILE A 381 -8.35 -5.37 -18.06
C ILE A 381 -9.40 -4.71 -17.16
N VAL A 382 -10.43 -4.14 -17.78
CA VAL A 382 -11.55 -3.45 -17.12
C VAL A 382 -12.78 -4.33 -17.14
N VAL A 383 -13.47 -4.40 -16.01
CA VAL A 383 -14.68 -5.21 -15.82
C VAL A 383 -15.74 -4.40 -15.08
N GLY A 384 -16.85 -4.13 -15.74
CA GLY A 384 -18.01 -3.47 -15.14
C GLY A 384 -19.00 -4.50 -14.60
N LEU A 385 -19.31 -4.46 -13.31
CA LEU A 385 -20.24 -5.38 -12.66
C LEU A 385 -21.31 -4.62 -11.90
N LYS A 386 -22.51 -5.18 -11.85
CA LYS A 386 -23.61 -4.74 -11.00
C LYS A 386 -23.82 -5.75 -9.87
N VAL A 387 -23.58 -5.35 -8.65
CA VAL A 387 -23.60 -6.22 -7.49
C VAL A 387 -24.62 -5.78 -6.46
N HIS A 388 -25.14 -6.73 -5.69
CA HIS A 388 -26.00 -6.44 -4.56
C HIS A 388 -25.23 -5.82 -3.40
N ASP A 389 -25.93 -5.09 -2.53
CA ASP A 389 -25.39 -4.54 -1.30
C ASP A 389 -24.60 -5.61 -0.51
N PRO A 390 -23.30 -5.40 -0.22
CA PRO A 390 -22.47 -6.35 0.49
C PRO A 390 -23.01 -6.72 1.87
N ARG A 391 -23.84 -5.86 2.48
CA ARG A 391 -24.45 -6.09 3.78
C ARG A 391 -25.48 -7.22 3.77
N LEU A 392 -26.13 -7.49 2.62
CA LEU A 392 -27.11 -8.55 2.51
C LEU A 392 -26.49 -9.95 2.64
N ASN A 393 -25.25 -10.11 2.18
CA ASN A 393 -24.50 -11.37 2.21
C ASN A 393 -23.50 -11.45 3.39
N PHE A 394 -23.75 -10.76 4.49
CA PHE A 394 -22.86 -10.75 5.64
C PHE A 394 -23.27 -11.78 6.71
N PRO A 395 -22.34 -12.63 7.25
CA PRO A 395 -20.94 -12.77 6.87
C PRO A 395 -20.75 -13.46 5.51
N PRO A 396 -19.73 -13.05 4.73
CA PRO A 396 -19.51 -13.59 3.39
C PRO A 396 -19.06 -15.04 3.44
N ARG A 397 -19.72 -15.91 2.64
CA ARG A 397 -19.37 -17.32 2.50
C ARG A 397 -19.25 -17.67 1.02
N LEU A 398 -18.27 -18.49 0.67
CA LEU A 398 -18.14 -19.01 -0.68
C LEU A 398 -19.26 -20.03 -0.94
N SER A 399 -19.96 -19.89 -2.07
CA SER A 399 -20.94 -20.89 -2.50
C SER A 399 -20.23 -22.20 -2.92
N PRO A 400 -20.84 -23.39 -2.72
CA PRO A 400 -20.27 -24.63 -3.23
C PRO A 400 -20.14 -24.61 -4.77
N LYS A 401 -19.28 -25.44 -5.35
CA LYS A 401 -19.15 -25.56 -6.80
C LYS A 401 -20.44 -26.20 -7.36
N SER A 402 -20.93 -25.74 -8.49
CA SER A 402 -21.82 -26.51 -9.35
C SER A 402 -20.99 -27.60 -10.05
N THR A 403 -21.57 -28.75 -10.24
CA THR A 403 -20.87 -30.01 -10.60
C THR A 403 -20.55 -30.16 -12.09
N ASP A 404 -20.84 -29.17 -12.92
CA ASP A 404 -20.71 -29.28 -14.38
C ASP A 404 -19.28 -28.97 -14.84
N MET A 405 -18.46 -30.00 -14.93
CA MET A 405 -16.97 -29.86 -15.00
C MET A 405 -16.35 -30.06 -16.39
N ILE A 406 -17.10 -30.38 -17.45
CA ILE A 406 -16.46 -30.88 -18.69
C ILE A 406 -16.37 -29.88 -19.85
N GLU A 407 -17.21 -28.84 -19.89
CA GLU A 407 -17.14 -27.83 -20.96
C GLU A 407 -16.32 -26.57 -20.58
N GLU A 408 -15.78 -26.52 -19.37
CA GLU A 408 -15.23 -25.30 -18.78
C GLU A 408 -13.81 -24.89 -19.25
N GLU A 409 -13.01 -25.80 -19.77
CA GLU A 409 -11.58 -25.52 -19.98
C GLU A 409 -11.31 -24.72 -21.27
N ILE A 410 -12.09 -24.97 -22.32
CA ILE A 410 -12.01 -24.23 -23.60
C ILE A 410 -12.71 -22.87 -23.49
N LEU A 411 -13.76 -22.77 -22.69
CA LEU A 411 -14.47 -21.53 -22.42
C LEU A 411 -13.70 -20.56 -21.50
N ARG A 412 -12.76 -21.06 -20.69
CA ARG A 412 -11.98 -20.24 -19.74
C ARG A 412 -11.10 -19.19 -20.40
N SER A 413 -10.45 -19.52 -21.50
CA SER A 413 -9.50 -18.61 -22.16
C SER A 413 -10.19 -17.40 -22.81
N ASN A 414 -11.38 -17.58 -23.40
CA ASN A 414 -12.06 -16.53 -24.13
C ASN A 414 -12.76 -15.49 -23.25
N HIS A 415 -13.18 -15.89 -22.01
CA HIS A 415 -13.86 -14.97 -21.09
C HIS A 415 -12.92 -14.10 -20.26
N LEU A 416 -11.64 -14.44 -20.24
CA LEU A 416 -10.61 -13.69 -19.53
C LEU A 416 -9.95 -12.61 -20.41
N GLN A 417 -10.38 -12.50 -21.68
CA GLN A 417 -9.86 -11.49 -22.59
C GLN A 417 -10.60 -10.15 -22.42
N PRO A 418 -9.90 -9.04 -22.60
CA PRO A 418 -10.52 -7.72 -22.59
C PRO A 418 -11.57 -7.61 -23.70
N SER A 419 -12.77 -7.14 -23.35
CA SER A 419 -13.83 -6.86 -24.32
C SER A 419 -14.66 -5.65 -23.89
N PRO A 420 -15.24 -4.90 -24.82
CA PRO A 420 -16.11 -3.77 -24.51
C PRO A 420 -17.32 -4.19 -23.66
N ASP A 421 -17.94 -5.33 -23.98
CA ASP A 421 -19.10 -5.86 -23.24
C ASP A 421 -18.78 -6.14 -21.77
N LEU A 422 -17.54 -6.57 -21.48
CA LEU A 422 -17.09 -6.81 -20.13
C LEU A 422 -16.88 -5.50 -19.36
N ALA A 423 -16.41 -4.46 -20.04
CA ALA A 423 -16.05 -3.18 -19.43
C ALA A 423 -17.26 -2.26 -19.17
N GLN A 424 -18.37 -2.48 -19.88
CA GLN A 424 -19.57 -1.64 -19.74
C GLN A 424 -20.06 -1.56 -18.29
N SER A 425 -20.32 -0.33 -17.80
CA SER A 425 -20.80 -0.09 -16.43
C SER A 425 -21.70 1.15 -16.37
N THR A 426 -22.74 1.08 -15.56
CA THR A 426 -23.61 2.24 -15.25
C THR A 426 -22.98 3.19 -14.22
N LEU A 427 -21.77 2.90 -13.71
CA LEU A 427 -21.05 3.81 -12.82
C LEU A 427 -20.65 5.13 -13.50
N TRP A 428 -20.58 5.14 -14.83
CA TRP A 428 -20.32 6.33 -15.62
C TRP A 428 -21.43 7.38 -15.54
N ASP A 429 -22.66 6.96 -15.22
CA ASP A 429 -23.80 7.86 -15.09
C ASP A 429 -23.77 8.63 -13.77
N SER A 430 -23.80 9.97 -13.89
CA SER A 430 -23.80 10.88 -12.72
C SER A 430 -25.05 10.71 -11.87
N ASN A 431 -26.22 10.48 -12.47
CA ASN A 431 -27.47 10.32 -11.75
C ASN A 431 -27.42 9.06 -10.87
N VAL A 432 -26.89 7.96 -11.42
CA VAL A 432 -26.72 6.71 -10.67
C VAL A 432 -25.75 6.90 -9.50
N ARG A 433 -24.66 7.68 -9.68
CA ARG A 433 -23.72 7.99 -8.60
C ARG A 433 -24.38 8.84 -7.51
N GLU A 434 -25.21 9.82 -7.89
CA GLU A 434 -25.91 10.68 -6.93
C GLU A 434 -26.95 9.90 -6.12
N ASP A 435 -27.78 9.09 -6.77
CA ASP A 435 -28.77 8.22 -6.11
C ASP A 435 -28.11 7.29 -5.08
N LEU A 436 -26.94 6.73 -5.43
CA LEU A 436 -26.18 5.84 -4.56
C LEU A 436 -25.31 6.56 -3.50
N SER A 437 -25.29 7.89 -3.48
CA SER A 437 -24.56 8.64 -2.45
C SER A 437 -25.04 8.33 -1.04
N LYS A 438 -26.30 7.95 -0.91
CA LYS A 438 -26.95 7.49 0.32
C LYS A 438 -27.52 6.10 0.10
N ALA A 439 -27.21 5.17 1.02
CA ALA A 439 -27.80 3.84 0.97
C ALA A 439 -29.30 3.90 1.31
N ALA A 440 -30.14 3.18 0.55
CA ALA A 440 -31.58 3.09 0.77
C ALA A 440 -31.95 2.61 2.18
N TYR A 441 -31.16 1.65 2.69
CA TYR A 441 -31.37 1.10 4.05
C TYR A 441 -30.20 1.40 4.97
N THR A 442 -30.53 1.84 6.19
CA THR A 442 -29.57 1.92 7.28
C THR A 442 -29.22 0.52 7.79
N LYS A 443 -28.09 0.40 8.49
CA LYS A 443 -27.72 -0.86 9.12
C LYS A 443 -28.81 -1.35 10.10
N TYR A 444 -29.42 -0.44 10.83
CA TYR A 444 -30.48 -0.77 11.80
C TYR A 444 -31.69 -1.43 11.12
N GLN A 445 -32.14 -0.88 9.98
CA GLN A 445 -33.26 -1.45 9.22
C GLN A 445 -32.92 -2.84 8.66
N LEU A 446 -31.70 -3.05 8.13
CA LEU A 446 -31.28 -4.36 7.68
C LEU A 446 -31.14 -5.37 8.84
N ASP A 447 -30.72 -4.93 10.01
CA ASP A 447 -30.64 -5.78 11.20
C ASP A 447 -32.05 -6.11 11.71
N ALA A 448 -32.99 -5.17 11.69
CA ALA A 448 -34.41 -5.44 12.00
C ALA A 448 -35.01 -6.47 11.02
N ARG A 449 -34.73 -6.33 9.71
CA ARG A 449 -35.17 -7.29 8.67
C ARG A 449 -34.55 -8.69 8.90
N ARG A 450 -33.32 -8.81 9.44
CA ARG A 450 -32.73 -10.10 9.83
C ARG A 450 -33.40 -10.70 11.06
N HIS A 451 -33.76 -9.87 12.04
CA HIS A 451 -34.45 -10.33 13.24
C HIS A 451 -35.80 -10.98 12.92
N LEU A 452 -36.50 -10.51 11.91
CA LEU A 452 -37.76 -11.12 11.46
C LEU A 452 -37.58 -12.53 10.90
N LEU A 453 -36.37 -12.89 10.45
CA LEU A 453 -36.06 -14.25 9.97
C LEU A 453 -35.72 -15.24 11.10
N GLY A 454 -35.68 -14.80 12.34
CA GLY A 454 -35.58 -15.60 13.55
C GLY A 454 -34.20 -16.27 13.82
N LEU A 455 -33.37 -16.44 12.83
CA LEU A 455 -32.09 -17.14 12.96
C LEU A 455 -30.89 -16.19 12.86
N PRO A 456 -29.99 -16.15 13.87
CA PRO A 456 -28.79 -15.35 13.83
C PRO A 456 -27.88 -15.74 12.65
N GLY A 457 -27.33 -14.74 11.93
CA GLY A 457 -26.43 -14.98 10.82
C GLY A 457 -27.09 -15.41 9.51
N THR A 458 -28.41 -15.35 9.41
CA THR A 458 -29.15 -15.60 8.17
C THR A 458 -28.83 -14.50 7.14
N LYS A 459 -28.59 -14.94 5.91
CA LYS A 459 -28.41 -14.04 4.77
C LYS A 459 -29.76 -13.48 4.33
N LEU A 460 -29.77 -12.19 4.06
CA LEU A 460 -30.96 -11.56 3.49
C LEU A 460 -31.07 -11.91 2.00
N ARG A 461 -32.28 -12.25 1.56
CA ARG A 461 -32.56 -12.37 0.13
C ARG A 461 -32.70 -10.97 -0.45
N PRO A 462 -32.07 -10.67 -1.59
CA PRO A 462 -32.22 -9.39 -2.25
C PRO A 462 -33.67 -9.15 -2.65
N SER A 463 -34.14 -7.93 -2.40
CA SER A 463 -35.44 -7.41 -2.84
C SER A 463 -35.25 -6.49 -4.06
N SER A 464 -36.35 -6.16 -4.74
CA SER A 464 -36.34 -5.14 -5.81
C SER A 464 -35.97 -3.75 -5.29
N THR A 465 -36.26 -3.47 -4.02
CA THR A 465 -36.01 -2.20 -3.34
C THR A 465 -34.59 -2.08 -2.74
N ASP A 466 -33.79 -3.15 -2.77
CA ASP A 466 -32.41 -3.12 -2.27
C ASP A 466 -31.49 -2.46 -3.32
N ASP A 467 -30.50 -1.72 -2.82
CA ASP A 467 -29.49 -1.08 -3.66
C ASP A 467 -28.74 -2.08 -4.53
N ARG A 468 -28.56 -1.71 -5.78
CA ARG A 468 -27.73 -2.42 -6.76
C ARG A 468 -26.54 -1.53 -7.11
N LEU A 469 -25.34 -1.96 -6.75
CA LEU A 469 -24.13 -1.17 -6.88
C LEU A 469 -23.43 -1.47 -8.19
N PRO A 470 -23.30 -0.50 -9.11
CA PRO A 470 -22.37 -0.60 -10.21
C PRO A 470 -20.95 -0.42 -9.66
N ILE A 471 -20.06 -1.32 -10.03
CA ILE A 471 -18.64 -1.26 -9.71
C ILE A 471 -17.82 -1.45 -10.98
N ILE A 472 -16.64 -0.85 -11.01
CA ILE A 472 -15.67 -1.12 -12.04
C ILE A 472 -14.46 -1.78 -11.35
N LEU A 473 -14.09 -2.94 -11.82
CA LEU A 473 -12.86 -3.63 -11.44
C LEU A 473 -11.84 -3.45 -12.56
N PHE A 474 -10.59 -3.17 -12.21
CA PHE A 474 -9.51 -3.33 -13.17
C PHE A 474 -8.31 -4.04 -12.55
N GLN A 475 -7.68 -4.87 -13.35
CA GLN A 475 -6.49 -5.59 -12.94
C GLN A 475 -5.35 -4.60 -12.75
N ARG A 476 -4.60 -4.77 -11.67
CA ARG A 476 -3.42 -3.98 -11.31
C ARG A 476 -2.22 -4.87 -11.13
N SER A 477 -1.16 -4.54 -11.83
CA SER A 477 0.15 -5.15 -11.66
C SER A 477 1.14 -4.14 -11.09
N ILE A 478 1.90 -4.54 -10.09
CA ILE A 478 3.06 -3.83 -9.56
C ILE A 478 4.23 -4.77 -9.76
N SER A 479 4.83 -4.74 -10.94
CA SER A 479 5.94 -5.61 -11.31
C SER A 479 6.93 -4.87 -12.18
N ALA A 480 8.21 -5.05 -11.90
CA ALA A 480 9.27 -4.59 -12.79
C ALA A 480 9.43 -5.57 -13.95
N PRO A 481 9.57 -5.10 -15.21
CA PRO A 481 9.85 -5.98 -16.35
C PRO A 481 11.12 -6.82 -16.19
N SER A 482 12.10 -6.29 -15.46
CA SER A 482 13.35 -6.99 -15.11
C SER A 482 13.15 -8.20 -14.21
N ASN A 483 12.10 -8.22 -13.40
CA ASN A 483 11.85 -9.29 -12.43
C ASN A 483 10.35 -9.52 -12.17
N PRO A 484 9.61 -10.03 -13.16
CA PRO A 484 8.15 -10.18 -13.07
C PRO A 484 7.72 -11.16 -11.97
N SER A 485 8.57 -12.12 -11.60
CA SER A 485 8.28 -13.09 -10.53
C SER A 485 8.15 -12.45 -9.15
N GLU A 486 8.73 -11.28 -8.93
CA GLU A 486 8.64 -10.51 -7.69
C GLU A 486 7.46 -9.53 -7.68
N GLY A 487 6.66 -9.47 -8.72
CA GLY A 487 5.48 -8.64 -8.84
C GLY A 487 4.41 -8.91 -7.78
N PHE A 488 3.56 -7.94 -7.60
CA PHE A 488 2.33 -8.03 -6.81
C PHE A 488 1.15 -7.67 -7.70
N HIS A 489 0.23 -8.60 -7.84
CA HIS A 489 -0.91 -8.47 -8.75
C HIS A 489 -2.22 -8.45 -7.98
N GLY A 490 -3.25 -7.84 -8.54
CA GLY A 490 -4.53 -7.73 -7.86
C GLY A 490 -5.56 -6.97 -8.67
N PHE A 491 -6.49 -6.35 -7.97
CA PHE A 491 -7.58 -5.55 -8.56
C PHE A 491 -7.73 -4.23 -7.85
N THR A 492 -8.01 -3.19 -8.60
CA THR A 492 -8.60 -1.95 -8.09
C THR A 492 -10.09 -1.99 -8.32
N ILE A 493 -10.86 -1.67 -7.28
CA ILE A 493 -12.32 -1.62 -7.29
C ILE A 493 -12.73 -0.16 -7.20
N LEU A 494 -13.40 0.35 -8.23
CA LEU A 494 -14.07 1.65 -8.19
C LEU A 494 -15.50 1.47 -7.72
N LEU A 495 -15.94 2.33 -6.83
CA LEU A 495 -17.22 2.27 -6.13
C LEU A 495 -17.93 3.62 -6.19
N PRO A 496 -19.27 3.65 -6.17
CA PRO A 496 -20.01 4.90 -6.04
C PRO A 496 -19.70 5.62 -4.72
N PRO A 497 -20.07 6.91 -4.63
CA PRO A 497 -19.81 7.72 -3.44
C PRO A 497 -20.51 7.19 -2.19
N GLY A 498 -20.24 7.80 -1.04
CA GLY A 498 -20.88 7.48 0.21
C GLY A 498 -20.19 6.39 1.03
N THR A 499 -20.99 5.57 1.70
CA THR A 499 -20.48 4.61 2.73
C THR A 499 -20.19 3.20 2.19
N TRP A 500 -20.32 2.98 0.90
CA TRP A 500 -20.17 1.65 0.29
C TRP A 500 -18.79 1.05 0.49
N THR A 501 -17.76 1.88 0.42
CA THR A 501 -16.37 1.48 0.72
C THR A 501 -16.24 0.91 2.13
N GLN A 502 -16.91 1.49 3.13
CA GLN A 502 -16.90 1.00 4.51
C GLN A 502 -17.64 -0.33 4.65
N TYR A 503 -18.74 -0.50 3.93
CA TYR A 503 -19.52 -1.75 3.95
C TYR A 503 -18.73 -2.88 3.28
N LEU A 504 -18.13 -2.59 2.13
CA LEU A 504 -17.28 -3.55 1.42
C LEU A 504 -16.05 -3.91 2.26
N LEU A 505 -15.36 -2.93 2.86
CA LEU A 505 -14.23 -3.16 3.76
C LEU A 505 -14.60 -4.13 4.89
N SER A 506 -15.78 -3.99 5.47
CA SER A 506 -16.22 -4.89 6.54
C SER A 506 -16.29 -6.34 6.06
N SER A 507 -16.86 -6.57 4.88
CA SER A 507 -16.97 -7.90 4.27
C SER A 507 -15.60 -8.47 3.87
N LEU A 508 -14.70 -7.63 3.34
CA LEU A 508 -13.33 -8.00 3.00
C LEU A 508 -12.53 -8.44 4.24
N VAL A 509 -12.63 -7.68 5.35
CA VAL A 509 -11.96 -8.03 6.62
C VAL A 509 -12.46 -9.37 7.15
N TYR A 510 -13.77 -9.64 7.09
CA TYR A 510 -14.35 -10.92 7.47
C TYR A 510 -13.94 -12.08 6.56
N SER A 511 -13.58 -11.78 5.32
CA SER A 511 -13.02 -12.76 4.38
C SER A 511 -11.53 -13.02 4.59
N GLY A 512 -10.91 -12.38 5.57
CA GLY A 512 -9.51 -12.59 5.92
C GLY A 512 -8.53 -11.66 5.19
N VAL A 513 -9.01 -10.60 4.54
CA VAL A 513 -8.15 -9.58 3.93
C VAL A 513 -7.47 -8.78 5.04
N LEU A 514 -6.17 -8.67 4.96
CA LEU A 514 -5.37 -7.75 5.78
C LEU A 514 -5.41 -6.36 5.13
N PHE A 515 -5.75 -5.32 5.86
CA PHE A 515 -5.59 -3.96 5.35
C PHE A 515 -4.22 -3.40 5.70
N GLY A 516 -3.59 -2.71 4.76
CA GLY A 516 -2.33 -2.01 4.91
C GLY A 516 -2.51 -0.50 5.04
N GLY A 517 -1.45 0.20 5.45
CA GLY A 517 -1.33 1.65 5.40
C GLY A 517 -0.35 2.07 4.29
N LEU A 518 -0.02 3.36 4.24
CA LEU A 518 0.87 3.91 3.22
C LEU A 518 2.27 3.28 3.24
N ARG A 519 2.79 2.94 4.43
CA ARG A 519 4.10 2.27 4.55
C ARG A 519 4.09 0.86 4.00
N GLU A 520 3.06 0.08 4.28
CA GLU A 520 2.92 -1.27 3.74
C GLU A 520 2.78 -1.25 2.22
N ARG A 521 2.10 -0.23 1.67
CA ARG A 521 2.01 -0.02 0.22
C ARG A 521 3.40 0.32 -0.39
N ALA A 522 4.13 1.26 0.19
CA ALA A 522 5.47 1.61 -0.25
C ALA A 522 6.44 0.41 -0.23
N VAL A 523 6.32 -0.47 0.79
CA VAL A 523 7.09 -1.71 0.85
C VAL A 523 6.79 -2.64 -0.33
N GLN A 524 5.52 -2.77 -0.76
CA GLN A 524 5.18 -3.60 -1.93
C GLN A 524 5.86 -3.09 -3.20
N TYR A 525 5.81 -1.77 -3.46
CA TYR A 525 6.49 -1.18 -4.60
C TYR A 525 8.00 -1.42 -4.56
N ARG A 526 8.63 -1.22 -3.40
CA ARG A 526 10.06 -1.48 -3.24
C ARG A 526 10.41 -2.96 -3.44
N GLU A 527 9.66 -3.90 -2.85
CA GLU A 527 9.90 -5.34 -3.02
C GLU A 527 9.68 -5.80 -4.48
N ALA A 528 8.80 -5.12 -5.22
CA ALA A 528 8.57 -5.37 -6.64
C ALA A 528 9.62 -4.71 -7.57
N GLY A 529 10.51 -3.87 -7.04
CA GLY A 529 11.46 -3.13 -7.86
C GLY A 529 10.82 -1.99 -8.68
N VAL A 530 9.68 -1.46 -8.24
CA VAL A 530 8.92 -0.43 -8.97
C VAL A 530 8.94 0.89 -8.19
N SER A 531 9.13 1.99 -8.90
CA SER A 531 9.09 3.34 -8.32
C SER A 531 7.70 3.69 -7.80
N SER A 532 7.58 4.04 -6.52
CA SER A 532 6.33 4.53 -5.93
C SER A 532 6.24 6.05 -6.01
N PHE A 533 5.07 6.55 -6.38
CA PHE A 533 4.79 7.98 -6.42
C PHE A 533 4.18 8.46 -5.08
N PRO A 534 4.55 9.63 -4.57
CA PRO A 534 5.53 10.61 -5.07
C PRO A 534 6.97 10.36 -4.58
N GLU A 535 7.21 9.33 -3.76
CA GLU A 535 8.44 9.14 -2.98
C GLU A 535 9.70 9.03 -3.85
N HIS A 536 9.65 8.28 -4.97
CA HIS A 536 10.80 8.07 -5.86
C HIS A 536 10.93 9.12 -6.97
N TYR A 537 10.02 10.09 -7.02
CA TYR A 537 10.03 11.14 -8.05
C TYR A 537 10.62 12.48 -7.56
N GLY A 538 11.34 12.48 -6.45
CA GLY A 538 12.04 13.55 -5.79
C GLY A 538 12.18 14.86 -6.56
N GLN A 539 13.34 15.09 -7.18
CA GLN A 539 13.62 16.33 -7.88
C GLN A 539 12.93 16.46 -9.25
N SER A 540 12.43 15.38 -9.83
CA SER A 540 11.86 15.36 -11.18
C SER A 540 10.48 16.04 -11.27
N CYS A 541 9.70 16.10 -10.16
CA CYS A 541 8.39 16.75 -10.14
C CYS A 541 8.18 17.56 -8.85
N LYS A 542 7.19 18.44 -8.86
CA LYS A 542 6.85 19.29 -7.70
C LYS A 542 6.40 18.46 -6.49
N ALA A 543 5.51 17.50 -6.72
CA ALA A 543 4.97 16.63 -5.67
C ALA A 543 6.09 15.81 -4.97
N GLY A 544 7.08 15.34 -5.73
CA GLY A 544 8.24 14.63 -5.20
C GLY A 544 9.13 15.52 -4.35
N ARG A 545 9.43 16.74 -4.82
CA ARG A 545 10.22 17.74 -4.05
C ARG A 545 9.54 18.09 -2.72
N GLU A 546 8.23 18.32 -2.75
CA GLU A 546 7.46 18.60 -1.53
C GLU A 546 7.49 17.41 -0.55
N TRP A 547 7.47 16.20 -1.08
CA TRP A 547 7.58 14.98 -0.28
C TRP A 547 8.96 14.87 0.38
N GLU A 548 10.04 15.04 -0.38
CA GLU A 548 11.42 15.01 0.14
C GLU A 548 11.66 16.09 1.21
N MET A 549 11.28 17.33 0.94
CA MET A 549 11.38 18.43 1.93
C MET A 549 10.63 18.10 3.22
N LYS A 550 9.42 17.56 3.10
CA LYS A 550 8.60 17.18 4.25
C LYS A 550 9.18 16.00 5.03
N LYS A 551 9.77 15.02 4.32
CA LYS A 551 10.46 13.86 4.92
C LYS A 551 11.73 14.33 5.65
N GLY A 552 12.59 15.09 4.97
CA GLY A 552 13.83 15.64 5.53
C GLY A 552 13.57 16.55 6.74
N GLY A 553 12.57 17.43 6.67
CA GLY A 553 12.17 18.26 7.80
C GLY A 553 11.75 17.47 9.04
N LYS A 554 10.99 16.37 8.86
CA LYS A 554 10.62 15.48 9.97
C LYS A 554 11.81 14.70 10.54
N GLU A 555 12.74 14.29 9.68
CA GLU A 555 13.95 13.61 10.12
C GLU A 555 14.85 14.55 10.91
N LYS A 556 15.03 15.79 10.43
CA LYS A 556 15.75 16.86 11.14
C LYS A 556 15.13 17.14 12.51
N GLU A 557 13.80 17.31 12.58
CA GLU A 557 13.08 17.49 13.85
C GLU A 557 13.29 16.31 14.80
N THR A 558 13.34 15.08 14.27
CA THR A 558 13.61 13.88 15.06
C THR A 558 15.04 13.82 15.56
N PHE A 559 15.99 14.27 14.73
CA PHE A 559 17.40 14.39 15.10
C PHE A 559 17.62 15.43 16.20
N ASP A 560 17.02 16.61 16.06
CA ASP A 560 17.13 17.71 17.04
C ASP A 560 16.56 17.34 18.42
N ARG A 561 15.58 16.44 18.46
CA ARG A 561 15.02 15.89 19.72
C ARG A 561 15.92 14.86 20.39
N LYS A 562 16.93 14.30 19.70
CA LYS A 562 17.86 13.34 20.30
C LYS A 562 18.85 14.07 21.21
N PRO A 563 19.25 13.46 22.35
CA PRO A 563 20.36 13.98 23.15
C PRO A 563 21.65 14.10 22.33
N PRO A 564 22.53 15.11 22.57
CA PRO A 564 23.75 15.32 21.78
C PRO A 564 24.62 14.07 21.61
N GLY A 565 24.88 13.30 22.67
CA GLY A 565 25.68 12.08 22.61
C GLY A 565 25.06 10.89 21.85
N LYS A 566 23.81 11.03 21.35
CA LYS A 566 23.14 10.04 20.47
C LYS A 566 22.93 10.54 19.05
N ARG A 567 23.47 11.70 18.74
CA ARG A 567 23.41 12.27 17.39
C ARG A 567 24.62 11.79 16.59
N PRO A 568 24.44 11.25 15.38
CA PRO A 568 25.58 11.00 14.51
C PRO A 568 26.27 12.31 14.14
N GLU A 569 27.59 12.32 14.17
CA GLU A 569 28.42 13.46 13.76
C GLU A 569 28.66 13.39 12.26
N PHE A 570 27.78 14.01 11.49
CA PHE A 570 27.79 13.94 10.02
C PHE A 570 29.08 14.46 9.38
N GLY A 571 29.74 15.44 10.01
CA GLY A 571 31.04 15.95 9.56
C GLY A 571 32.13 14.89 9.58
N LEU A 572 32.23 14.09 10.65
CA LEU A 572 33.20 12.98 10.75
C LEU A 572 32.85 11.79 9.86
N ILE A 573 31.57 11.66 9.49
CA ILE A 573 31.06 10.61 8.60
C ILE A 573 31.24 11.02 7.13
N GLY A 574 31.54 12.27 6.83
CA GLY A 574 31.64 12.78 5.47
C GLY A 574 30.29 12.85 4.76
N THR A 575 29.22 13.28 5.48
CA THR A 575 27.89 13.49 4.94
C THR A 575 27.52 14.96 5.11
N GLU A 576 27.48 15.72 4.03
CA GLU A 576 27.26 17.17 4.10
C GLU A 576 25.79 17.51 4.33
N ASP A 577 24.88 17.03 3.48
CA ASP A 577 23.44 17.22 3.65
C ASP A 577 22.72 15.88 3.90
N PRO A 578 22.46 15.55 5.18
CA PRO A 578 21.82 14.30 5.54
C PRO A 578 20.29 14.30 5.39
N TRP A 579 19.67 15.44 5.00
CA TRP A 579 18.22 15.61 5.02
C TRP A 579 17.58 15.62 3.64
N ILE A 580 18.28 16.19 2.65
CA ILE A 580 17.80 16.37 1.27
C ILE A 580 18.93 16.01 0.31
N PRO A 581 18.67 15.27 -0.80
CA PRO A 581 19.67 14.98 -1.81
C PRO A 581 20.16 16.28 -2.48
N ASP A 582 21.46 16.50 -2.51
CA ASP A 582 22.05 17.66 -3.22
C ASP A 582 22.35 17.31 -4.69
N TRP A 583 21.33 17.25 -5.50
CA TRP A 583 21.45 17.01 -6.92
C TRP A 583 22.23 18.08 -7.68
N LYS A 584 22.21 19.33 -7.19
CA LYS A 584 22.95 20.42 -7.82
C LYS A 584 24.46 20.16 -7.77
N LYS A 585 24.95 19.76 -6.59
CA LYS A 585 26.35 19.40 -6.40
C LYS A 585 26.74 18.18 -7.24
N VAL A 586 25.93 17.13 -7.27
CA VAL A 586 26.18 15.93 -8.09
C VAL A 586 26.29 16.27 -9.58
N MET A 587 25.46 17.20 -10.07
CA MET A 587 25.50 17.63 -11.48
C MET A 587 26.69 18.55 -11.76
N SER A 588 27.03 19.48 -10.84
CA SER A 588 28.16 20.40 -11.04
C SER A 588 29.51 19.68 -11.07
N ASN A 589 29.69 18.66 -10.21
CA ASN A 589 30.91 17.86 -10.19
C ASN A 589 31.18 17.13 -11.52
N GLN A 590 30.12 16.79 -12.25
CA GLN A 590 30.22 16.09 -13.55
C GLN A 590 30.41 17.04 -14.75
N SER A 591 30.14 18.33 -14.58
CA SER A 591 30.33 19.34 -15.63
C SER A 591 31.73 19.98 -15.62
N SER A 592 32.50 19.81 -14.52
CA SER A 592 33.80 20.46 -14.36
C SER A 592 34.94 19.81 -15.16
N GLU A 593 34.76 18.60 -15.67
CA GLU A 593 35.80 17.97 -16.54
C GLU A 593 35.82 18.48 -17.98
N GLU A 594 34.71 19.03 -18.51
CA GLU A 594 34.64 19.54 -19.89
C GLU A 594 34.61 21.08 -20.02
N SER A 595 34.36 21.82 -18.94
CA SER A 595 34.14 23.27 -18.98
C SER A 595 35.36 24.15 -18.69
N SER A 596 36.53 23.59 -18.50
CA SER A 596 37.77 24.36 -18.34
C SER A 596 38.28 25.04 -19.62
N LEU A 597 37.63 24.85 -20.77
CA LEU A 597 38.06 25.40 -22.06
C LEU A 597 37.19 26.55 -22.62
N ASN A 598 36.00 26.81 -22.10
CA ASN A 598 35.19 27.91 -22.64
C ASN A 598 34.58 28.77 -21.50
N GLY A 599 35.15 29.90 -21.30
CA GLY A 599 34.72 30.90 -20.33
C GLY A 599 33.32 31.45 -20.62
N SER A 600 32.72 31.89 -19.53
CA SER A 600 31.55 32.77 -19.42
C SER A 600 30.23 32.32 -20.10
N GLY A 601 29.40 31.75 -19.29
CA GLY A 601 27.97 31.66 -19.54
C GLY A 601 27.27 31.34 -18.24
N SER A 602 26.57 32.29 -17.61
CA SER A 602 25.66 32.06 -16.49
C SER A 602 24.48 31.18 -16.91
N GLY A 603 24.75 29.93 -17.17
CA GLY A 603 23.73 28.94 -17.47
C GLY A 603 22.90 28.72 -16.20
N ALA A 604 21.65 29.16 -16.19
CA ALA A 604 20.68 28.79 -15.17
C ALA A 604 20.71 27.26 -15.03
N ALA A 605 21.13 26.75 -13.86
CA ALA A 605 21.25 25.35 -13.57
C ALA A 605 19.94 24.64 -13.96
N SER A 606 19.98 23.81 -15.01
CA SER A 606 18.79 23.15 -15.51
C SER A 606 18.22 22.22 -14.42
N LYS A 607 16.91 22.23 -14.26
CA LYS A 607 16.25 21.43 -13.22
C LYS A 607 16.42 19.96 -13.53
N PRO A 608 16.72 19.11 -12.53
CA PRO A 608 16.76 17.67 -12.73
C PRO A 608 15.44 17.13 -13.29
N TRP A 609 15.52 16.20 -14.21
CA TRP A 609 14.35 15.53 -14.78
C TRP A 609 14.61 14.03 -14.95
N LEU A 610 13.55 13.25 -14.98
CA LEU A 610 13.63 11.80 -15.05
C LEU A 610 13.50 11.32 -16.50
N LEU A 611 14.44 10.50 -16.94
CA LEU A 611 14.38 9.86 -18.26
C LEU A 611 13.25 8.81 -18.26
N PRO A 612 12.25 8.93 -19.17
CA PRO A 612 11.15 7.98 -19.22
C PRO A 612 11.59 6.58 -19.67
N SER A 613 10.88 5.57 -19.19
CA SER A 613 11.18 4.14 -19.40
C SER A 613 11.40 3.71 -20.85
N PRO A 614 10.64 4.16 -21.86
CA PRO A 614 10.93 3.75 -23.25
C PRO A 614 12.34 4.05 -23.72
N PHE A 615 12.99 5.07 -23.13
CA PHE A 615 14.35 5.46 -23.49
C PHE A 615 15.40 4.79 -22.61
N THR A 616 15.06 4.37 -21.41
CA THR A 616 16.01 3.70 -20.49
C THR A 616 16.41 2.32 -20.99
N SER A 617 15.52 1.61 -21.69
CA SER A 617 15.81 0.29 -22.27
C SER A 617 16.85 0.31 -23.38
N HIS A 618 17.11 1.48 -23.97
CA HIS A 618 18.07 1.68 -25.05
C HIS A 618 19.45 2.18 -24.58
N LEU A 619 19.66 2.31 -23.27
CA LEU A 619 20.93 2.77 -22.72
C LEU A 619 22.03 1.71 -22.89
N THR A 620 23.00 2.03 -23.70
CA THR A 620 24.18 1.20 -23.99
C THR A 620 25.47 1.97 -23.71
N PRO A 621 26.62 1.30 -23.49
CA PRO A 621 27.88 1.98 -23.21
C PRO A 621 28.31 2.98 -24.31
N ASN A 622 27.91 2.74 -25.53
CA ASN A 622 28.28 3.55 -26.71
C ASN A 622 27.17 4.49 -27.18
N LEU A 623 26.15 4.67 -26.34
CA LEU A 623 25.02 5.52 -26.71
C LEU A 623 25.44 7.00 -26.74
N ASP A 624 25.25 7.61 -27.91
CA ASP A 624 25.44 9.05 -28.10
C ASP A 624 24.18 9.82 -27.70
N SER A 625 24.37 10.96 -27.05
CA SER A 625 23.29 11.89 -26.67
C SER A 625 22.44 12.33 -27.88
N MET A 626 23.05 12.41 -29.08
CA MET A 626 22.32 12.73 -30.30
C MET A 626 21.37 11.63 -30.77
N ASN A 627 21.68 10.36 -30.51
CA ASN A 627 20.79 9.24 -30.82
C ASN A 627 19.58 9.24 -29.89
N LEU A 628 19.80 9.49 -28.59
CA LEU A 628 18.71 9.69 -27.63
C LEU A 628 17.81 10.87 -28.04
N LEU A 629 18.40 11.98 -28.48
CA LEU A 629 17.65 13.13 -28.93
C LEU A 629 16.80 12.82 -30.17
N ARG A 630 17.33 12.06 -31.12
CA ARG A 630 16.58 11.62 -32.33
C ARG A 630 15.36 10.76 -31.91
N MET A 631 15.56 9.79 -31.01
CA MET A 631 14.48 8.95 -30.52
C MET A 631 13.41 9.79 -29.79
N LEU A 632 13.85 10.73 -28.98
CA LEU A 632 12.96 11.63 -28.24
C LEU A 632 12.18 12.55 -29.16
N ASN A 633 12.82 13.10 -30.19
CA ASN A 633 12.16 13.92 -31.21
C ASN A 633 11.18 13.10 -32.07
N ALA A 634 11.49 11.85 -32.42
CA ALA A 634 10.55 10.97 -33.08
C ALA A 634 9.28 10.74 -32.25
N PHE A 635 9.45 10.56 -30.95
CA PHE A 635 8.33 10.42 -30.03
C PHE A 635 7.52 11.73 -29.85
N ARG A 636 8.20 12.88 -29.85
CA ARG A 636 7.54 14.21 -29.85
C ARG A 636 6.74 14.44 -31.10
N ASN A 637 7.30 14.12 -32.27
CA ASN A 637 6.63 14.27 -33.56
C ASN A 637 5.34 13.43 -33.66
N GLN A 638 5.35 12.19 -33.14
CA GLN A 638 4.14 11.35 -33.09
C GLN A 638 2.97 12.00 -32.33
N ARG A 639 3.25 13.02 -31.53
CA ARG A 639 2.28 13.74 -30.67
C ARG A 639 2.08 15.18 -31.08
N SER A 640 2.51 15.53 -32.28
CA SER A 640 2.44 16.91 -32.80
C SER A 640 3.13 17.93 -31.88
N LEU A 641 4.17 17.51 -31.12
CA LEU A 641 4.99 18.39 -30.30
C LEU A 641 6.16 18.92 -31.14
N ILE A 642 6.56 20.16 -30.89
CA ILE A 642 7.70 20.80 -31.57
C ILE A 642 8.98 20.03 -31.25
N PRO A 643 9.79 19.62 -32.23
CA PRO A 643 11.05 18.94 -31.98
C PRO A 643 12.05 19.85 -31.25
N LEU A 644 12.87 19.25 -30.40
CA LEU A 644 13.92 19.94 -29.66
C LEU A 644 15.11 20.20 -30.58
N SER A 645 15.69 21.41 -30.54
CA SER A 645 16.90 21.74 -31.31
C SER A 645 18.12 20.97 -30.80
N SER A 646 19.09 20.71 -31.67
CA SER A 646 20.31 19.99 -31.32
C SER A 646 21.12 20.65 -30.20
N GLU A 647 21.15 21.98 -30.13
CA GLU A 647 21.84 22.72 -29.06
C GLU A 647 21.17 22.51 -27.69
N LYS A 648 19.83 22.67 -27.65
CA LYS A 648 19.06 22.40 -26.41
C LYS A 648 19.16 20.93 -26.00
N GLY A 649 19.25 20.02 -26.97
CA GLY A 649 19.38 18.60 -26.76
C GLY A 649 20.68 18.18 -26.09
N ARG A 650 21.80 18.82 -26.42
CA ARG A 650 23.11 18.48 -25.82
C ARG A 650 23.12 18.72 -24.32
N HIS A 651 22.62 19.87 -23.87
CA HIS A 651 22.57 20.22 -22.44
C HIS A 651 21.39 19.60 -21.66
N LEU A 652 20.38 19.11 -22.37
CA LEU A 652 19.20 18.48 -21.75
C LEU A 652 19.58 17.27 -20.91
N PHE A 653 20.46 16.40 -21.45
CA PHE A 653 20.83 15.14 -20.80
C PHE A 653 21.80 15.31 -19.63
N ASP A 654 22.42 16.48 -19.47
CA ASP A 654 23.31 16.80 -18.34
C ASP A 654 22.56 16.78 -17.00
N SER A 655 21.27 17.12 -17.03
CA SER A 655 20.39 17.13 -15.84
C SER A 655 19.43 15.94 -15.79
N ALA A 656 19.63 14.94 -16.68
CA ALA A 656 18.80 13.74 -16.70
C ALA A 656 19.15 12.78 -15.56
N LEU A 657 18.13 12.25 -14.90
CA LEU A 657 18.22 11.21 -13.88
C LEU A 657 17.66 9.89 -14.42
N VAL A 658 18.17 8.79 -13.90
CA VAL A 658 17.63 7.44 -14.15
C VAL A 658 17.35 6.75 -12.83
N HIS A 659 16.22 6.05 -12.75
CA HIS A 659 15.89 5.23 -11.59
C HIS A 659 16.68 3.93 -11.61
N VAL A 660 17.17 3.55 -10.43
CA VAL A 660 18.02 2.37 -10.26
C VAL A 660 17.63 1.53 -9.06
N GLU A 661 17.80 0.23 -9.22
CA GLU A 661 17.83 -0.73 -8.13
C GLU A 661 19.26 -0.91 -7.62
N VAL A 662 19.42 -1.01 -6.32
CA VAL A 662 20.71 -1.20 -5.66
C VAL A 662 20.64 -2.46 -4.81
N ASN A 663 21.39 -3.49 -5.18
CA ASN A 663 21.49 -4.75 -4.48
C ASN A 663 22.84 -4.82 -3.74
N ILE A 664 22.82 -4.84 -2.41
CA ILE A 664 24.05 -4.94 -1.62
C ILE A 664 24.64 -6.34 -1.77
N LEU A 665 25.91 -6.40 -2.14
CA LEU A 665 26.68 -7.63 -2.16
C LEU A 665 27.27 -7.87 -0.75
N GLY A 666 26.94 -9.03 -0.17
CA GLY A 666 27.35 -9.36 1.19
C GLY A 666 26.41 -8.84 2.29
N ARG A 667 26.97 -8.59 3.48
CA ARG A 667 26.21 -8.24 4.68
C ARG A 667 25.85 -6.75 4.75
N GLY A 668 24.69 -6.46 5.27
CA GLY A 668 24.22 -5.09 5.53
C GLY A 668 22.99 -4.72 4.71
N SER A 669 22.46 -3.55 4.98
CA SER A 669 21.34 -2.99 4.23
C SER A 669 21.56 -1.49 3.97
N PRO A 670 21.20 -1.00 2.81
CA PRO A 670 21.18 0.43 2.54
C PRO A 670 20.05 1.07 3.33
N GLY A 671 20.25 2.29 3.77
CA GLY A 671 19.21 3.12 4.38
C GLY A 671 18.56 4.04 3.35
N ASP A 672 17.58 4.82 3.80
CA ASP A 672 17.09 5.95 3.04
C ASP A 672 18.20 7.02 2.95
N MET A 673 18.34 7.68 1.81
CA MET A 673 19.37 8.69 1.58
C MET A 673 20.81 8.12 1.68
N ALA A 674 21.03 6.84 1.38
CA ALA A 674 22.38 6.32 1.23
C ALA A 674 23.03 6.91 -0.04
N ILE A 675 24.29 7.25 0.04
CA ILE A 675 25.07 7.90 -1.00
C ILE A 675 25.59 6.81 -1.94
N LEU A 676 25.38 7.01 -3.24
CA LEU A 676 25.91 6.14 -4.30
C LEU A 676 27.15 6.80 -4.91
N CYS A 677 28.27 6.08 -4.92
CA CYS A 677 29.53 6.59 -5.44
C CYS A 677 30.06 5.69 -6.55
N THR A 678 30.76 6.29 -7.51
CA THR A 678 31.49 5.54 -8.54
C THR A 678 32.55 4.64 -7.91
N LEU A 679 32.87 3.57 -8.61
CA LEU A 679 33.97 2.68 -8.27
C LEU A 679 35.03 2.78 -9.40
N PRO A 680 36.17 3.43 -9.16
CA PRO A 680 37.23 3.54 -10.15
C PRO A 680 37.75 2.17 -10.59
N LYS A 681 38.20 2.04 -11.86
CA LYS A 681 38.62 0.76 -12.43
C LYS A 681 39.71 0.06 -11.55
N GLY A 682 40.70 0.80 -11.04
CA GLY A 682 41.75 0.22 -10.21
C GLY A 682 41.30 -0.26 -8.83
N GLU A 683 40.19 0.30 -8.30
CA GLU A 683 39.60 -0.17 -7.04
C GLU A 683 38.62 -1.33 -7.25
N ARG A 684 38.00 -1.41 -8.43
CA ARG A 684 36.99 -2.41 -8.76
C ARG A 684 37.51 -3.84 -8.56
N VAL A 685 38.72 -4.13 -9.06
CA VAL A 685 39.38 -5.44 -8.90
C VAL A 685 39.54 -5.80 -7.42
N LYS A 686 40.06 -4.87 -6.63
CA LYS A 686 40.27 -5.07 -5.21
C LYS A 686 38.97 -5.38 -4.45
N TRP A 687 37.87 -4.68 -4.80
CA TRP A 687 36.58 -4.92 -4.19
C TRP A 687 35.98 -6.27 -4.58
N ILE A 688 36.17 -6.71 -5.82
CA ILE A 688 35.69 -8.01 -6.31
C ILE A 688 36.49 -9.12 -5.61
N GLU A 689 37.83 -9.04 -5.58
CA GLU A 689 38.70 -10.00 -4.90
C GLU A 689 38.37 -10.11 -3.40
N ALA A 690 38.17 -8.96 -2.74
CA ALA A 690 37.80 -8.94 -1.33
C ALA A 690 36.41 -9.57 -1.10
N TYR A 691 35.48 -9.39 -2.04
CA TYR A 691 34.16 -10.01 -1.97
C TYR A 691 34.23 -11.54 -2.20
N GLU A 692 35.02 -12.01 -3.16
CA GLU A 692 35.19 -13.43 -3.47
C GLU A 692 35.92 -14.20 -2.36
N LYS A 693 36.91 -13.58 -1.71
CA LYS A 693 37.57 -14.14 -0.52
C LYS A 693 36.61 -14.31 0.64
N GLY A 694 35.52 -13.55 0.65
CA GLY A 694 34.47 -13.63 1.67
C GLY A 694 34.90 -13.05 3.02
N ASP A 695 33.94 -13.09 3.97
CA ASP A 695 34.14 -12.67 5.36
C ASP A 695 34.90 -13.75 6.19
N GLN A 696 35.81 -14.50 5.62
CA GLN A 696 36.64 -15.41 6.40
C GLN A 696 37.60 -14.57 7.30
N VAL A 697 37.16 -14.37 8.51
CA VAL A 697 37.91 -13.72 9.55
C VAL A 697 38.83 -14.76 10.15
N GLU A 698 40.10 -14.77 9.73
CA GLU A 698 41.15 -15.34 10.56
C GLU A 698 41.20 -14.53 11.87
N SER A 699 41.24 -15.23 12.98
CA SER A 699 41.07 -14.70 14.34
C SER A 699 41.78 -13.35 14.57
N GLY A 700 40.99 -12.27 14.61
CA GLY A 700 41.39 -10.94 15.06
C GLY A 700 41.71 -9.89 14.01
N GLN A 701 41.68 -10.22 12.72
CA GLN A 701 41.83 -9.21 11.64
C GLN A 701 40.50 -8.89 10.99
N LEU A 702 40.26 -7.59 10.71
CA LEU A 702 39.10 -7.13 9.93
C LEU A 702 39.20 -7.68 8.49
N SER A 703 38.13 -8.18 7.94
CA SER A 703 38.08 -8.63 6.52
C SER A 703 38.52 -7.52 5.58
N ASP A 704 39.17 -7.89 4.46
CA ASP A 704 39.60 -6.95 3.41
C ASP A 704 38.45 -6.06 2.94
N LEU A 705 37.25 -6.63 2.84
CA LEU A 705 36.02 -5.90 2.53
C LEU A 705 35.68 -4.80 3.56
N HIS A 706 35.94 -5.04 4.84
CA HIS A 706 35.69 -4.05 5.88
C HIS A 706 36.72 -2.93 5.83
N GLN A 707 37.99 -3.25 5.61
CA GLN A 707 39.08 -2.27 5.49
C GLN A 707 38.85 -1.33 4.30
N LEU A 708 38.49 -1.89 3.12
CA LEU A 708 38.12 -1.11 1.95
C LEU A 708 36.87 -0.26 2.19
N GLY A 709 35.92 -0.77 2.97
CA GLY A 709 34.70 -0.07 3.32
C GLY A 709 34.90 1.13 4.23
N GLU A 710 35.93 1.15 5.06
CA GLU A 710 36.26 2.27 5.96
C GLU A 710 36.86 3.47 5.23
N ILE A 711 37.41 3.29 4.02
CA ILE A 711 37.93 4.38 3.21
C ILE A 711 36.76 5.23 2.74
N LEU A 712 36.70 6.48 3.16
CA LEU A 712 35.65 7.42 2.77
C LEU A 712 35.78 7.74 1.28
N PRO A 713 34.69 7.62 0.50
CA PRO A 713 34.70 8.01 -0.90
C PRO A 713 34.88 9.52 -1.03
N SER A 714 35.57 9.97 -2.08
CA SER A 714 35.67 11.40 -2.39
C SER A 714 34.27 11.94 -2.74
N GLN A 715 34.04 13.20 -2.47
CA GLN A 715 32.75 13.83 -2.76
C GLN A 715 32.47 13.93 -4.26
N ASP A 716 33.52 14.03 -5.08
CA ASP A 716 33.41 14.06 -6.54
C ASP A 716 32.98 12.74 -7.13
N SER A 717 33.14 11.63 -6.38
CA SER A 717 32.68 10.30 -6.81
C SER A 717 31.18 10.07 -6.61
N VAL A 718 30.45 11.01 -6.00
CA VAL A 718 29.02 10.87 -5.74
C VAL A 718 28.23 10.93 -7.06
N THR A 719 27.44 9.90 -7.32
CA THR A 719 26.62 9.76 -8.55
C THR A 719 25.15 9.91 -8.32
N GLY A 720 24.69 9.70 -7.08
CA GLY A 720 23.28 9.81 -6.71
C GLY A 720 22.98 9.31 -5.32
N TYR A 721 21.69 9.07 -5.07
CA TYR A 721 21.17 8.75 -3.75
C TYR A 721 20.09 7.68 -3.81
N THR A 722 20.03 6.85 -2.76
CA THR A 722 18.89 5.95 -2.56
C THR A 722 17.71 6.72 -1.98
N THR A 723 16.52 6.48 -2.47
CA THR A 723 15.28 7.08 -1.95
C THR A 723 14.70 6.25 -0.81
N THR A 724 14.65 4.92 -1.03
CA THR A 724 14.17 3.96 -0.03
C THR A 724 15.11 2.77 0.02
N GLY A 725 15.56 2.42 1.21
CA GLY A 725 16.44 1.29 1.41
C GLY A 725 16.10 0.49 2.66
N ASN A 726 16.22 -0.82 2.58
CA ASN A 726 16.06 -1.73 3.72
C ASN A 726 16.52 -3.15 3.32
N PHE A 727 16.40 -4.08 4.27
CA PHE A 727 16.49 -5.49 3.97
C PHE A 727 15.24 -5.96 3.20
N SER A 728 15.42 -6.59 2.04
CA SER A 728 14.34 -7.16 1.24
C SER A 728 13.97 -8.55 1.75
N LEU A 729 12.65 -8.79 1.90
CA LEU A 729 12.12 -10.09 2.30
C LEU A 729 12.03 -11.08 1.13
N SER A 730 11.94 -10.58 -0.11
CA SER A 730 11.93 -11.40 -1.32
C SER A 730 13.33 -11.85 -1.69
N ARG A 731 14.29 -10.92 -1.68
CA ARG A 731 15.66 -11.13 -2.16
C ARG A 731 16.61 -11.70 -1.09
N GLY A 732 16.25 -11.57 0.20
CA GLY A 732 17.09 -12.04 1.32
C GLY A 732 18.37 -11.22 1.54
N GLN A 733 18.47 -10.02 0.95
CA GLN A 733 19.64 -9.15 0.98
C GLN A 733 19.25 -7.68 1.20
N GLY A 734 20.26 -6.82 1.43
CA GLY A 734 20.06 -5.37 1.46
C GLY A 734 19.70 -4.84 0.08
N TYR A 735 18.62 -4.08 0.01
CA TYR A 735 18.03 -3.63 -1.24
C TYR A 735 17.52 -2.19 -1.14
N ALA A 736 17.73 -1.40 -2.16
CA ALA A 736 17.21 -0.04 -2.24
C ALA A 736 16.76 0.32 -3.65
N LEU A 737 15.85 1.29 -3.71
CA LEU A 737 15.54 2.03 -4.93
C LEU A 737 16.10 3.45 -4.80
N GLY A 738 16.66 3.96 -5.87
CA GLY A 738 17.26 5.28 -5.89
C GLY A 738 17.30 5.89 -7.29
N ALA A 739 18.05 6.98 -7.41
CA ALA A 739 18.29 7.61 -8.68
C ALA A 739 19.77 8.00 -8.80
N ILE A 740 20.29 7.95 -10.01
CA ILE A 740 21.62 8.45 -10.37
C ILE A 740 21.52 9.32 -11.63
N THR A 741 22.56 10.10 -11.89
CA THR A 741 22.62 10.87 -13.13
C THR A 741 22.82 9.96 -14.32
N LEU A 742 22.25 10.33 -15.48
CA LEU A 742 22.41 9.58 -16.73
C LEU A 742 23.88 9.47 -17.15
N LYS A 743 24.64 10.54 -17.01
CA LYS A 743 26.09 10.55 -17.31
C LYS A 743 26.86 9.52 -16.48
N SER A 744 26.62 9.49 -15.17
CA SER A 744 27.25 8.50 -14.30
C SER A 744 26.85 7.07 -14.65
N TYR A 745 25.59 6.84 -15.01
CA TYR A 745 25.16 5.51 -15.43
C TYR A 745 25.88 5.05 -16.69
N ILE A 746 25.97 5.90 -17.71
CA ILE A 746 26.73 5.60 -18.96
C ILE A 746 28.22 5.38 -18.64
N TYR A 747 28.81 6.17 -17.76
CA TYR A 747 30.20 5.97 -17.31
C TYR A 747 30.38 4.59 -16.65
N LEU A 748 29.48 4.22 -15.74
CA LEU A 748 29.50 2.92 -15.06
C LEU A 748 29.32 1.75 -16.05
N LEU A 749 28.48 1.89 -17.08
CA LEU A 749 28.35 0.91 -18.17
C LEU A 749 29.66 0.74 -18.96
N LYS A 750 30.36 1.85 -19.25
CA LYS A 750 31.65 1.82 -19.95
C LYS A 750 32.74 1.13 -19.11
N THR A 751 32.68 1.31 -17.79
CA THR A 751 33.63 0.68 -16.88
C THR A 751 33.32 -0.80 -16.63
N ALA A 752 32.09 -1.23 -16.90
CA ALA A 752 31.63 -2.62 -16.79
C ALA A 752 31.91 -3.46 -18.07
N GLY A 753 32.42 -2.87 -19.13
CA GLY A 753 32.70 -3.57 -20.41
C GLY A 753 33.80 -4.63 -20.30
N PRO A 754 33.94 -5.50 -21.30
CA PRO A 754 34.91 -6.59 -21.31
C PRO A 754 36.36 -6.05 -21.20
N GLY A 755 36.98 -6.34 -20.06
CA GLY A 755 38.41 -6.09 -19.82
C GLY A 755 39.10 -7.42 -19.58
N GLU A 756 40.34 -7.55 -20.02
CA GLU A 756 41.13 -8.79 -19.93
C GLU A 756 41.36 -9.29 -18.48
N GLU A 757 40.98 -8.53 -17.47
CA GLU A 757 41.27 -8.79 -16.04
C GLU A 757 40.15 -9.52 -15.28
N TYR A 758 38.97 -9.73 -15.88
CA TYR A 758 37.82 -10.28 -15.15
C TYR A 758 37.43 -11.69 -15.65
N LYS A 759 37.75 -12.70 -14.84
CA LYS A 759 37.23 -14.07 -15.00
C LYS A 759 36.09 -14.26 -13.99
N GLY A 760 34.92 -14.74 -14.43
CA GLY A 760 33.89 -15.15 -13.46
C GLY A 760 32.53 -14.45 -13.50
N GLY A 761 32.15 -13.78 -14.59
CA GLY A 761 30.80 -13.23 -14.75
C GLY A 761 30.56 -11.84 -14.12
N TRP A 762 31.63 -11.17 -13.69
CA TRP A 762 31.61 -9.79 -13.20
C TRP A 762 31.67 -8.75 -14.32
N GLU A 763 31.96 -9.15 -15.53
CA GLU A 763 32.20 -8.31 -16.69
C GLU A 763 31.02 -7.44 -17.09
N GLN A 764 29.80 -7.91 -16.86
CA GLN A 764 28.58 -7.22 -17.26
C GLN A 764 27.86 -6.53 -16.08
N ARG A 765 28.37 -6.65 -14.86
CA ARG A 765 27.71 -6.10 -13.68
C ARG A 765 28.12 -4.66 -13.44
N VAL A 766 27.15 -3.79 -13.28
CA VAL A 766 27.40 -2.40 -12.88
C VAL A 766 27.58 -2.34 -11.37
N LEU A 767 28.81 -2.05 -10.91
CA LEU A 767 29.15 -2.00 -9.50
C LEU A 767 29.32 -0.58 -9.01
N VAL A 768 28.83 -0.33 -7.80
CA VAL A 768 28.90 0.97 -7.11
C VAL A 768 29.25 0.77 -5.64
N ARG A 769 29.78 1.82 -5.01
CA ARG A 769 29.94 1.89 -3.55
C ARG A 769 28.72 2.56 -2.94
N VAL A 770 28.16 1.95 -1.89
CA VAL A 770 27.01 2.47 -1.16
C VAL A 770 27.41 2.80 0.27
N LYS A 771 27.23 4.03 0.67
CA LYS A 771 27.50 4.51 2.02
C LYS A 771 26.21 5.04 2.66
N ASN A 772 25.83 4.52 3.83
CA ASN A 772 24.70 5.06 4.57
C ASN A 772 25.04 6.45 5.13
N LYS A 773 24.07 7.36 5.13
CA LYS A 773 24.23 8.75 5.60
C LYS A 773 24.71 8.87 7.06
N ASP A 774 24.39 7.87 7.89
CA ASP A 774 24.69 7.81 9.32
C ASP A 774 25.80 6.81 9.67
N GLY A 775 26.47 6.23 8.67
CA GLY A 775 27.54 5.25 8.80
C GLY A 775 28.78 5.62 8.01
N ARG A 776 29.96 5.23 8.52
CA ARG A 776 31.24 5.41 7.83
C ARG A 776 31.49 4.33 6.79
N LEU A 777 30.98 3.11 7.03
CA LEU A 777 31.30 1.95 6.22
C LEU A 777 30.60 2.01 4.86
N SER A 778 31.38 1.98 3.80
CA SER A 778 30.92 1.77 2.42
C SER A 778 30.75 0.27 2.13
N ARG A 779 29.84 -0.07 1.22
CA ARG A 779 29.58 -1.45 0.81
C ARG A 779 29.55 -1.55 -0.70
N LEU A 780 29.99 -2.69 -1.20
CA LEU A 780 29.84 -3.01 -2.62
C LEU A 780 28.38 -3.34 -2.92
N ALA A 781 27.89 -2.79 -4.04
CA ALA A 781 26.54 -3.07 -4.50
C ALA A 781 26.49 -3.19 -6.02
N GLU A 782 25.59 -4.02 -6.50
CA GLU A 782 25.21 -4.13 -7.89
C GLU A 782 24.05 -3.17 -8.17
N LEU A 783 24.13 -2.51 -9.32
CA LEU A 783 23.19 -1.50 -9.75
C LEU A 783 22.49 -1.94 -11.04
N ASN A 784 21.16 -1.94 -11.05
CA ASN A 784 20.33 -2.25 -12.21
C ASN A 784 19.38 -1.10 -12.52
N LEU A 785 19.02 -0.93 -13.80
CA LEU A 785 17.99 0.03 -14.19
C LEU A 785 16.60 -0.44 -13.80
N ILE A 786 15.79 0.49 -13.36
CA ILE A 786 14.34 0.28 -13.20
C ILE A 786 13.68 0.65 -14.53
N LEU A 787 13.12 -0.36 -15.16
CA LEU A 787 12.29 -0.20 -16.35
C LEU A 787 10.84 -0.05 -15.87
N ASN A 788 10.34 1.18 -15.83
CA ASN A 788 8.96 1.49 -15.37
C ASN A 788 7.98 1.55 -16.53
#